data_9c25adc460f74d5bb0b63aee4cd651b2
#
_entry.id   9c25adc460f74d5bb0b63aee4cd651b2
#
_cell.length_a   1.000
_cell.length_b   1.000
_cell.length_c   1.000
_cell.angle_alpha   90.00
_cell.angle_beta   90.00
_cell.angle_gamma   90.00
#
_symmetry.space_group_name_H-M   'P 1'
#
loop_
_entity.id
_entity.type
_entity.pdbx_description
1 polymer ?
#
loop_
_entity_poly.entity_id
_entity_poly.type
_entity_poly.pdbx_seq_one_letter_code
_entity_poly.pdbx_strand_id
1 'polypeptide(L)'
;MRKLTLLLCALLAGISLAVAQTSISGTVLSAENDEPVIGASILVKGANASTITDTDGKFTIKIPAGASRTLVISYIGMEKQEVFARNGMVVKLNSADHTLDDVVVVGYQTIRKEAKTGSIATVDGDDLASIPETSVDKMLSGKMAGVSVSSSNGQPGSVATIRVRGTSSIGAGNNPLYVVDGIPVESGDVGGLSNSMNAIALINPSDIASVTVLKDAAAASIYGSRAANGVILITTKSGESGKSKITARARYGVSTLANDNDFGMANLDARINAGYNPDDPLSGYYFPQAMAGRRATNWMKELTRNGSLQEYELIASGGAGKTTYYTSLSYNKTNGIVPTVGFEKMQIRANLDTELNKWLKMGTRLHGGYMKVSDVQNSLLGDNGLAPTNPFYSGMALAPTMNAYNEDGSYNFDLPFVFNVNPIAAIREQDKYDKQYKFNGTVYLEWKPIKQLTFRTNNSIEYATTTSRAYSPAFVNTASYGASLNTAESQYRILTTSNTIAYDDLFNDDHSVNVLIGQEANAYESSFLQGISYHVNQQRPYHSVGVSVEDQRVGDGLTEAAMVSFFGVAEYNYKGRYYVKGSIRTDGSSKFGPDRRWGTFWAASASWNIHNEDFMQDIKSVLNQLKLRYSYGVNGNDNI
;
A
#
# COMPACT_ATOMS: atom_id res chain seq x y z
N MET A 1 39.58 -59.49 -63.40
CA MET A 1 38.26 -59.63 -62.74
C MET A 1 38.28 -59.31 -61.25
N ARG A 2 39.30 -59.68 -60.44
CA ARG A 2 39.35 -59.32 -58.98
C ARG A 2 39.37 -57.83 -58.63
N LYS A 3 39.97 -56.97 -59.47
CA LYS A 3 40.02 -55.55 -59.24
C LYS A 3 38.70 -54.81 -59.55
N LEU A 4 37.91 -55.35 -60.48
CA LEU A 4 36.61 -54.74 -60.83
C LEU A 4 35.52 -55.08 -59.79
N THR A 5 35.59 -56.28 -59.20
CA THR A 5 34.71 -56.67 -58.07
C THR A 5 34.98 -55.89 -56.79
N LEU A 6 36.24 -55.58 -56.48
CA LEU A 6 36.59 -54.70 -55.34
C LEU A 6 36.13 -53.29 -55.54
N LEU A 7 36.19 -52.75 -56.78
CA LEU A 7 35.69 -51.37 -57.07
C LEU A 7 34.16 -51.29 -56.98
N LEU A 8 33.48 -52.38 -57.45
CA LEU A 8 32.01 -52.47 -57.35
C LEU A 8 31.54 -52.64 -55.93
N CYS A 9 32.26 -53.41 -55.08
CA CYS A 9 31.96 -53.50 -53.63
C CYS A 9 32.25 -52.21 -52.88
N ALA A 10 33.28 -51.45 -53.25
CA ALA A 10 33.57 -50.12 -52.66
C ALA A 10 32.52 -49.09 -53.08
N LEU A 11 32.00 -49.18 -54.34
CA LEU A 11 30.94 -48.27 -54.81
C LEU A 11 29.59 -48.59 -54.14
N LEU A 12 29.27 -49.87 -53.90
CA LEU A 12 28.07 -50.30 -53.18
C LEU A 12 28.13 -49.99 -51.66
N ALA A 13 29.32 -50.07 -51.08
CA ALA A 13 29.52 -49.66 -49.67
C ALA A 13 29.42 -48.14 -49.46
N GLY A 14 29.70 -47.33 -50.50
CA GLY A 14 29.55 -45.87 -50.44
C GLY A 14 28.11 -45.33 -50.52
N ILE A 15 27.17 -46.16 -51.02
CA ILE A 15 25.76 -45.77 -51.22
C ILE A 15 24.92 -46.01 -49.96
N SER A 16 25.39 -46.76 -48.98
CA SER A 16 24.61 -47.13 -47.76
C SER A 16 24.74 -46.19 -46.60
N LEU A 17 25.38 -44.97 -46.71
CA LEU A 17 25.54 -44.02 -45.66
C LEU A 17 24.85 -42.63 -45.87
N ALA A 18 24.01 -42.53 -46.92
CA ALA A 18 23.11 -41.38 -47.03
C ALA A 18 21.87 -41.62 -46.13
N VAL A 19 22.05 -41.60 -44.83
CA VAL A 19 20.94 -41.51 -43.86
C VAL A 19 20.29 -40.16 -44.07
N ALA A 20 19.14 -40.15 -44.72
CA ALA A 20 18.37 -38.94 -45.01
C ALA A 20 17.93 -38.28 -43.72
N GLN A 21 18.71 -37.31 -43.24
CA GLN A 21 18.26 -36.38 -42.22
C GLN A 21 17.14 -35.53 -42.83
N THR A 22 15.95 -35.59 -42.24
CA THR A 22 14.82 -34.77 -42.71
C THR A 22 14.94 -33.39 -42.05
N SER A 23 15.19 -32.34 -42.85
CA SER A 23 15.14 -30.95 -42.38
C SER A 23 13.69 -30.47 -42.45
N ILE A 24 13.17 -29.94 -41.33
CA ILE A 24 11.82 -29.42 -41.19
C ILE A 24 11.93 -27.93 -40.85
N SER A 25 11.19 -27.10 -41.58
CA SER A 25 11.03 -25.67 -41.28
C SER A 25 9.59 -25.35 -40.83
N GLY A 26 9.42 -24.31 -40.05
CA GLY A 26 8.11 -23.83 -39.60
C GLY A 26 8.19 -22.46 -38.98
N THR A 27 7.05 -21.93 -38.57
CA THR A 27 6.92 -20.64 -37.89
C THR A 27 6.12 -20.81 -36.60
N VAL A 28 6.54 -20.14 -35.53
CA VAL A 28 5.82 -20.12 -34.26
C VAL A 28 5.25 -18.71 -34.04
N LEU A 29 3.94 -18.63 -33.85
CA LEU A 29 3.20 -17.40 -33.62
C LEU A 29 2.50 -17.46 -32.27
N SER A 30 2.19 -16.31 -31.70
CA SER A 30 1.29 -16.17 -30.55
C SER A 30 -0.17 -16.38 -31.01
N ALA A 31 -0.95 -17.16 -30.28
CA ALA A 31 -2.36 -17.37 -30.59
C ALA A 31 -3.25 -16.14 -30.31
N GLU A 32 -2.78 -15.19 -29.50
CA GLU A 32 -3.55 -14.00 -29.10
C GLU A 32 -3.51 -12.88 -30.14
N ASN A 33 -2.34 -12.64 -30.74
CA ASN A 33 -2.14 -11.48 -31.60
C ASN A 33 -1.47 -11.81 -32.94
N ASP A 34 -1.24 -13.10 -33.24
CA ASP A 34 -0.54 -13.59 -34.44
C ASP A 34 0.89 -13.02 -34.64
N GLU A 35 1.50 -12.49 -33.57
CA GLU A 35 2.88 -12.00 -33.61
C GLU A 35 3.90 -13.15 -33.55
N PRO A 36 5.07 -13.00 -34.21
CA PRO A 36 6.11 -14.02 -34.20
C PRO A 36 6.70 -14.21 -32.79
N VAL A 37 6.79 -15.44 -32.30
CA VAL A 37 7.42 -15.80 -31.04
C VAL A 37 8.92 -15.97 -31.23
N ILE A 38 9.71 -14.97 -30.81
CA ILE A 38 11.16 -14.93 -30.98
C ILE A 38 11.84 -15.71 -29.84
N GLY A 39 12.77 -16.64 -30.19
CA GLY A 39 13.52 -17.40 -29.19
C GLY A 39 12.75 -18.60 -28.59
N ALA A 40 11.63 -19.01 -29.19
CA ALA A 40 10.95 -20.25 -28.78
C ALA A 40 11.87 -21.47 -28.99
N SER A 41 11.95 -22.34 -28.00
CA SER A 41 12.74 -23.57 -28.06
C SER A 41 11.97 -24.69 -28.75
N ILE A 42 12.54 -25.31 -29.75
CA ILE A 42 12.02 -26.46 -30.49
C ILE A 42 12.93 -27.65 -30.24
N LEU A 43 12.41 -28.72 -29.65
CA LEU A 43 13.14 -29.95 -29.33
C LEU A 43 12.48 -31.13 -30.02
N VAL A 44 13.27 -32.02 -30.60
CA VAL A 44 12.78 -33.33 -31.11
C VAL A 44 12.55 -34.25 -29.92
N LYS A 45 11.33 -34.75 -29.73
CA LYS A 45 10.97 -35.64 -28.60
C LYS A 45 11.82 -36.91 -28.60
N GLY A 46 12.57 -37.13 -27.52
CA GLY A 46 13.43 -38.31 -27.35
C GLY A 46 14.77 -38.26 -28.10
N ALA A 47 15.19 -37.10 -28.61
CA ALA A 47 16.49 -36.91 -29.25
C ALA A 47 17.18 -35.62 -28.78
N ASN A 48 18.51 -35.55 -28.85
CA ASN A 48 19.30 -34.36 -28.51
C ASN A 48 19.39 -33.35 -29.68
N ALA A 49 18.29 -33.16 -30.43
CA ALA A 49 18.22 -32.19 -31.52
C ALA A 49 17.28 -31.07 -31.16
N SER A 50 17.80 -29.85 -31.08
CA SER A 50 17.03 -28.64 -30.74
C SER A 50 17.43 -27.44 -31.60
N THR A 51 16.52 -26.49 -31.72
CA THR A 51 16.74 -25.17 -32.34
C THR A 51 15.89 -24.11 -31.64
N ILE A 52 16.09 -22.86 -32.00
CA ILE A 52 15.27 -21.74 -31.51
C ILE A 52 14.70 -20.96 -32.69
N THR A 53 13.59 -20.27 -32.51
CA THR A 53 13.01 -19.36 -33.52
C THR A 53 13.83 -18.09 -33.66
N ASP A 54 13.89 -17.56 -34.89
CA ASP A 54 14.51 -16.27 -35.23
C ASP A 54 13.57 -15.08 -34.95
N THR A 55 13.97 -13.89 -35.40
CA THR A 55 13.21 -12.62 -35.23
C THR A 55 11.86 -12.61 -35.94
N ASP A 56 11.65 -13.46 -36.93
CA ASP A 56 10.38 -13.64 -37.64
C ASP A 56 9.56 -14.83 -37.11
N GLY A 57 9.98 -15.42 -35.97
CA GLY A 57 9.38 -16.64 -35.41
C GLY A 57 9.65 -17.90 -36.20
N LYS A 58 10.55 -17.90 -37.22
CA LYS A 58 10.84 -19.03 -38.06
C LYS A 58 11.92 -19.92 -37.46
N PHE A 59 11.80 -21.24 -37.71
CA PHE A 59 12.80 -22.20 -37.27
C PHE A 59 13.09 -23.24 -38.39
N THR A 60 14.26 -23.82 -38.29
CA THR A 60 14.63 -24.99 -39.08
C THR A 60 15.32 -26.00 -38.15
N ILE A 61 14.82 -27.25 -38.14
CA ILE A 61 15.35 -28.31 -37.30
C ILE A 61 15.62 -29.55 -38.12
N LYS A 62 16.75 -30.24 -37.86
CA LYS A 62 17.11 -31.51 -38.46
C LYS A 62 16.67 -32.63 -37.51
N ILE A 63 15.80 -33.51 -38.01
CA ILE A 63 15.35 -34.66 -37.26
C ILE A 63 16.32 -35.82 -37.54
N PRO A 64 16.99 -36.38 -36.50
CA PRO A 64 17.86 -37.54 -36.65
C PRO A 64 17.09 -38.77 -37.20
N ALA A 65 17.73 -39.58 -37.99
CA ALA A 65 17.12 -40.82 -38.49
C ALA A 65 16.76 -41.74 -37.32
N GLY A 66 15.52 -42.27 -37.36
CA GLY A 66 14.98 -43.11 -36.27
C GLY A 66 14.43 -42.34 -35.05
N ALA A 67 14.56 -41.03 -35.01
CA ALA A 67 13.94 -40.23 -33.95
C ALA A 67 12.44 -39.98 -34.18
N SER A 68 11.71 -39.69 -33.11
CA SER A 68 10.30 -39.32 -33.17
C SER A 68 10.10 -38.09 -34.06
N ARG A 69 9.06 -38.07 -34.88
CA ARG A 69 8.64 -36.90 -35.65
C ARG A 69 7.78 -35.92 -34.83
N THR A 70 7.81 -36.00 -33.49
CA THR A 70 7.12 -35.07 -32.61
C THR A 70 8.10 -34.02 -32.16
N LEU A 71 7.73 -32.73 -32.39
CA LEU A 71 8.44 -31.56 -31.89
C LEU A 71 7.76 -31.11 -30.61
N VAL A 72 8.58 -30.79 -29.64
CA VAL A 72 8.17 -30.15 -28.39
C VAL A 72 8.57 -28.68 -28.50
N ILE A 73 7.58 -27.79 -28.54
CA ILE A 73 7.78 -26.36 -28.68
C ILE A 73 7.44 -25.71 -27.34
N SER A 74 8.33 -24.89 -26.81
CA SER A 74 8.17 -24.21 -25.54
C SER A 74 8.75 -22.80 -25.59
N TYR A 75 8.06 -21.88 -24.94
CA TYR A 75 8.51 -20.51 -24.77
C TYR A 75 8.11 -20.03 -23.35
N ILE A 76 8.88 -19.11 -22.78
CA ILE A 76 8.58 -18.55 -21.44
C ILE A 76 7.25 -17.79 -21.51
N GLY A 77 6.30 -18.15 -20.64
CA GLY A 77 4.97 -17.53 -20.62
C GLY A 77 3.97 -18.12 -21.65
N MET A 78 4.31 -19.23 -22.35
CA MET A 78 3.41 -19.90 -23.30
C MET A 78 3.28 -21.38 -23.00
N GLU A 79 2.11 -21.96 -23.28
CA GLU A 79 1.85 -23.39 -23.09
C GLU A 79 2.76 -24.24 -23.99
N LYS A 80 3.42 -25.21 -23.36
CA LYS A 80 4.23 -26.19 -24.06
C LYS A 80 3.34 -27.05 -24.98
N GLN A 81 3.64 -27.05 -26.27
CA GLN A 81 2.90 -27.84 -27.24
C GLN A 81 3.75 -29.00 -27.85
N GLU A 82 3.13 -30.16 -28.00
CA GLU A 82 3.70 -31.26 -28.76
C GLU A 82 2.99 -31.37 -30.13
N VAL A 83 3.74 -31.20 -31.21
CA VAL A 83 3.19 -31.17 -32.56
C VAL A 83 3.93 -32.16 -33.47
N PHE A 84 3.21 -32.78 -34.41
CA PHE A 84 3.84 -33.63 -35.40
C PHE A 84 4.55 -32.79 -36.46
N ALA A 85 5.84 -33.06 -36.69
CA ALA A 85 6.71 -32.31 -37.59
C ALA A 85 6.27 -32.39 -39.03
N ARG A 86 5.92 -31.27 -39.65
CA ARG A 86 5.60 -31.09 -41.06
C ARG A 86 6.37 -29.90 -41.61
N ASN A 87 6.88 -29.99 -42.83
CA ASN A 87 7.58 -28.85 -43.41
C ASN A 87 6.62 -27.70 -43.73
N GLY A 88 7.00 -26.45 -43.40
CA GLY A 88 6.18 -25.27 -43.59
C GLY A 88 5.05 -25.12 -42.54
N MET A 89 5.12 -25.82 -41.40
CA MET A 89 4.08 -25.74 -40.35
C MET A 89 4.05 -24.39 -39.68
N VAL A 90 2.85 -23.94 -39.33
CA VAL A 90 2.62 -22.79 -38.43
C VAL A 90 2.06 -23.32 -37.13
N VAL A 91 2.73 -23.03 -36.05
CA VAL A 91 2.30 -23.41 -34.69
C VAL A 91 1.92 -22.17 -33.94
N LYS A 92 0.69 -22.12 -33.44
CA LYS A 92 0.21 -21.03 -32.56
C LYS A 92 0.34 -21.50 -31.13
N LEU A 93 1.21 -20.85 -30.36
CA LEU A 93 1.30 -21.08 -28.92
C LEU A 93 0.27 -20.19 -28.22
N ASN A 94 -0.57 -20.83 -27.42
CA ASN A 94 -1.38 -20.11 -26.47
C ASN A 94 -0.45 -19.49 -25.44
N SER A 95 -0.74 -18.26 -25.01
CA SER A 95 -0.22 -17.78 -23.73
C SER A 95 -0.46 -18.92 -22.73
N ALA A 96 0.58 -19.40 -22.08
CA ALA A 96 0.31 -20.08 -20.85
C ALA A 96 -0.43 -19.01 -20.06
N ASP A 97 -1.75 -19.13 -19.94
CA ASP A 97 -2.40 -18.81 -18.71
C ASP A 97 -1.76 -19.73 -17.64
N HIS A 98 -0.52 -19.46 -17.32
CA HIS A 98 -0.18 -19.35 -15.95
C HIS A 98 -1.05 -18.16 -15.46
N THR A 99 -2.31 -18.41 -15.18
CA THR A 99 -2.78 -18.18 -13.84
C THR A 99 -1.63 -18.69 -13.00
N LEU A 100 -0.62 -17.84 -12.74
CA LEU A 100 0.20 -17.90 -11.53
C LEU A 100 -0.84 -18.23 -10.50
N ASP A 101 -0.86 -19.53 -10.06
CA ASP A 101 -1.89 -20.01 -9.15
C ASP A 101 -2.12 -18.88 -8.20
N ASP A 102 -3.23 -18.16 -8.34
CA ASP A 102 -3.45 -16.84 -7.72
C ASP A 102 -3.21 -17.05 -6.24
N VAL A 103 -1.94 -16.96 -5.84
CA VAL A 103 -1.52 -17.19 -4.47
C VAL A 103 -1.77 -15.91 -3.69
N VAL A 104 -2.36 -16.07 -2.53
CA VAL A 104 -2.66 -14.97 -1.64
C VAL A 104 -1.89 -15.18 -0.36
N VAL A 105 -1.16 -14.16 0.06
CA VAL A 105 -0.52 -14.15 1.38
C VAL A 105 -1.60 -14.01 2.44
N VAL A 106 -1.69 -14.98 3.33
CA VAL A 106 -2.62 -14.99 4.47
C VAL A 106 -1.82 -15.29 5.73
N GLY A 107 -1.60 -14.28 6.52
CA GLY A 107 -0.77 -14.40 7.71
C GLY A 107 0.68 -14.73 7.37
N TYR A 108 1.17 -15.82 7.91
CA TYR A 108 2.53 -16.33 7.71
C TYR A 108 2.63 -17.37 6.58
N GLN A 109 1.57 -17.54 5.79
CA GLN A 109 1.45 -18.54 4.74
C GLN A 109 1.05 -17.91 3.41
N THR A 110 1.49 -18.54 2.33
CA THR A 110 1.00 -18.25 0.98
C THR A 110 0.06 -19.39 0.58
N ILE A 111 -1.21 -19.08 0.33
CA ILE A 111 -2.22 -20.06 -0.03
C ILE A 111 -2.72 -19.82 -1.46
N ARG A 112 -3.15 -20.88 -2.14
CA ARG A 112 -3.83 -20.75 -3.43
C ARG A 112 -5.19 -20.09 -3.26
N LYS A 113 -5.62 -19.30 -4.24
CA LYS A 113 -6.94 -18.63 -4.24
C LYS A 113 -8.09 -19.63 -4.07
N GLU A 114 -7.94 -20.85 -4.62
CA GLU A 114 -8.90 -21.93 -4.47
C GLU A 114 -8.97 -22.49 -3.05
N ALA A 115 -7.88 -22.39 -2.28
CA ALA A 115 -7.83 -22.87 -0.89
C ALA A 115 -8.43 -21.88 0.14
N LYS A 116 -8.91 -20.71 -0.29
CA LYS A 116 -9.51 -19.72 0.61
C LYS A 116 -10.77 -20.27 1.28
N THR A 117 -10.72 -20.51 2.59
CA THR A 117 -11.88 -20.91 3.39
C THR A 117 -12.54 -19.71 4.09
N GLY A 118 -11.79 -18.65 4.37
CA GLY A 118 -12.26 -17.40 4.98
C GLY A 118 -12.68 -16.32 3.97
N SER A 119 -13.27 -15.21 4.49
CA SER A 119 -13.65 -14.06 3.69
C SER A 119 -12.48 -13.11 3.50
N ILE A 120 -11.85 -13.18 2.34
CA ILE A 120 -10.64 -12.46 1.98
C ILE A 120 -10.89 -11.67 0.68
N ALA A 121 -10.46 -10.42 0.64
CA ALA A 121 -10.42 -9.62 -0.60
C ALA A 121 -8.98 -9.20 -0.90
N THR A 122 -8.60 -9.23 -2.16
CA THR A 122 -7.26 -8.84 -2.62
C THR A 122 -7.40 -7.87 -3.78
N VAL A 123 -6.57 -6.83 -3.78
CA VAL A 123 -6.40 -5.87 -4.89
C VAL A 123 -4.93 -5.91 -5.30
N ASP A 124 -4.69 -5.90 -6.60
CA ASP A 124 -3.36 -5.81 -7.17
C ASP A 124 -2.73 -4.44 -6.91
N GLY A 125 -1.42 -4.40 -6.69
CA GLY A 125 -0.70 -3.16 -6.44
C GLY A 125 -0.68 -2.23 -7.64
N ASP A 126 -0.68 -2.75 -8.86
CA ASP A 126 -0.66 -1.93 -10.07
C ASP A 126 -2.00 -1.20 -10.28
N ASP A 127 -3.13 -1.80 -9.87
CA ASP A 127 -4.44 -1.14 -9.83
C ASP A 127 -4.47 0.04 -8.85
N LEU A 128 -3.76 -0.08 -7.72
CA LEU A 128 -3.63 0.99 -6.73
C LEU A 128 -2.69 2.10 -7.21
N ALA A 129 -1.55 1.75 -7.80
CA ALA A 129 -0.55 2.72 -8.28
C ALA A 129 -1.06 3.67 -9.37
N SER A 130 -2.18 3.34 -10.03
CA SER A 130 -2.84 4.20 -11.01
C SER A 130 -3.60 5.38 -10.38
N ILE A 131 -3.96 5.29 -9.09
CA ILE A 131 -4.79 6.27 -8.38
C ILE A 131 -3.89 7.41 -7.87
N PRO A 132 -4.21 8.70 -8.15
CA PRO A 132 -3.41 9.85 -7.76
C PRO A 132 -3.62 10.25 -6.29
N GLU A 133 -3.52 9.29 -5.37
CA GLU A 133 -3.62 9.50 -3.93
C GLU A 133 -2.26 9.35 -3.25
N THR A 134 -2.09 10.00 -2.10
CA THR A 134 -0.81 10.04 -1.39
C THR A 134 -0.58 8.85 -0.47
N SER A 135 -1.63 8.10 -0.13
CA SER A 135 -1.57 6.99 0.82
C SER A 135 -2.45 5.81 0.43
N VAL A 136 -2.00 4.61 0.76
CA VAL A 136 -2.62 3.32 0.40
C VAL A 136 -4.01 3.17 0.97
N ASP A 137 -4.27 3.65 2.19
CA ASP A 137 -5.57 3.60 2.85
C ASP A 137 -6.65 4.32 2.04
N LYS A 138 -6.37 5.51 1.52
CA LYS A 138 -7.30 6.26 0.66
C LYS A 138 -7.56 5.55 -0.68
N MET A 139 -6.54 4.90 -1.25
CA MET A 139 -6.65 4.16 -2.52
C MET A 139 -7.57 2.93 -2.42
N LEU A 140 -7.78 2.37 -1.22
CA LEU A 140 -8.69 1.24 -1.01
C LEU A 140 -10.16 1.62 -1.10
N SER A 141 -10.50 2.91 -1.19
CA SER A 141 -11.89 3.38 -1.27
C SER A 141 -12.59 2.81 -2.51
N GLY A 142 -13.73 2.15 -2.30
CA GLY A 142 -14.52 1.54 -3.38
C GLY A 142 -13.91 0.31 -4.04
N LYS A 143 -12.71 -0.15 -3.64
CA LYS A 143 -12.02 -1.27 -4.29
C LYS A 143 -12.38 -2.64 -3.70
N MET A 144 -12.88 -2.70 -2.48
CA MET A 144 -13.14 -3.96 -1.79
C MET A 144 -14.51 -3.98 -1.12
N ALA A 145 -15.34 -4.97 -1.43
CA ALA A 145 -16.63 -5.17 -0.76
C ALA A 145 -16.44 -5.40 0.75
N GLY A 146 -17.22 -4.71 1.58
CA GLY A 146 -17.17 -4.80 3.06
C GLY A 146 -15.99 -4.05 3.69
N VAL A 147 -15.30 -3.20 2.93
CA VAL A 147 -14.29 -2.24 3.43
C VAL A 147 -14.81 -0.85 3.15
N SER A 148 -15.10 -0.09 4.21
CA SER A 148 -15.49 1.32 4.11
C SER A 148 -14.27 2.19 4.41
N VAL A 149 -14.03 3.15 3.53
CA VAL A 149 -12.96 4.13 3.69
C VAL A 149 -13.58 5.52 3.69
N SER A 150 -13.35 6.28 4.74
CA SER A 150 -13.79 7.67 4.84
C SER A 150 -12.64 8.57 5.25
N SER A 151 -12.60 9.76 4.70
CA SER A 151 -11.62 10.78 5.09
C SER A 151 -12.36 11.91 5.82
N SER A 152 -11.87 12.29 6.98
CA SER A 152 -12.43 13.42 7.76
C SER A 152 -12.14 14.78 7.11
N ASN A 153 -11.11 14.84 6.27
CA ASN A 153 -10.70 16.05 5.56
C ASN A 153 -10.01 15.73 4.23
N GLY A 154 -9.84 16.73 3.38
CA GLY A 154 -9.13 16.63 2.09
C GLY A 154 -7.63 16.95 2.19
N GLN A 155 -7.06 17.08 3.37
CA GLN A 155 -5.65 17.43 3.56
C GLN A 155 -4.73 16.35 2.99
N PRO A 156 -3.73 16.71 2.18
CA PRO A 156 -2.72 15.77 1.71
C PRO A 156 -1.96 15.15 2.89
N GLY A 157 -1.75 13.82 2.86
CA GLY A 157 -1.03 13.09 3.91
C GLY A 157 -1.85 12.78 5.17
N SER A 158 -3.13 13.16 5.23
CA SER A 158 -4.02 12.83 6.37
C SER A 158 -4.43 11.36 6.36
N VAL A 159 -4.75 10.84 7.55
CA VAL A 159 -5.25 9.48 7.78
C VAL A 159 -6.65 9.31 7.21
N ALA A 160 -6.91 8.18 6.56
CA ALA A 160 -8.26 7.74 6.29
C ALA A 160 -8.76 6.79 7.39
N THR A 161 -10.03 6.91 7.73
CA THR A 161 -10.69 5.97 8.61
C THR A 161 -11.14 4.76 7.83
N ILE A 162 -10.52 3.60 8.08
CA ILE A 162 -10.92 2.33 7.48
C ILE A 162 -11.75 1.53 8.48
N ARG A 163 -12.85 0.96 8.00
CA ARG A 163 -13.70 0.03 8.75
C ARG A 163 -13.93 -1.22 7.93
N VAL A 164 -13.62 -2.37 8.52
CA VAL A 164 -13.85 -3.67 7.91
C VAL A 164 -15.10 -4.29 8.55
N ARG A 165 -16.21 -4.37 7.79
CA ARG A 165 -17.52 -4.85 8.26
C ARG A 165 -18.13 -4.04 9.42
N GLY A 166 -17.73 -2.75 9.56
CA GLY A 166 -18.27 -1.85 10.58
C GLY A 166 -17.36 -1.68 11.80
N THR A 167 -17.96 -1.29 12.93
CA THR A 167 -17.28 -1.07 14.22
C THR A 167 -17.49 -2.27 15.13
N SER A 168 -16.45 -2.72 15.81
CA SER A 168 -16.50 -3.88 16.71
C SER A 168 -16.57 -3.49 18.19
N SER A 169 -16.19 -2.27 18.54
CA SER A 169 -16.12 -1.82 19.94
C SER A 169 -16.60 -0.38 20.11
N ILE A 170 -17.20 -0.11 21.28
CA ILE A 170 -17.60 1.24 21.72
C ILE A 170 -16.45 1.90 22.50
N GLY A 171 -15.71 1.15 23.29
CA GLY A 171 -14.68 1.67 24.21
C GLY A 171 -13.23 1.43 23.79
N ALA A 172 -12.99 0.54 22.82
CA ALA A 172 -11.66 0.26 22.28
C ALA A 172 -11.54 0.76 20.83
N GLY A 173 -10.31 0.88 20.34
CA GLY A 173 -10.04 1.30 18.95
C GLY A 173 -10.70 0.38 17.92
N ASN A 174 -11.10 0.96 16.79
CA ASN A 174 -11.77 0.26 15.69
C ASN A 174 -10.94 0.24 14.38
N ASN A 175 -9.67 0.56 14.45
CA ASN A 175 -8.79 0.54 13.29
C ASN A 175 -8.32 -0.89 12.99
N PRO A 176 -8.25 -1.30 11.72
CA PRO A 176 -7.70 -2.59 11.35
C PRO A 176 -6.19 -2.65 11.65
N LEU A 177 -5.67 -3.86 11.86
CA LEU A 177 -4.24 -4.09 11.95
C LEU A 177 -3.60 -4.02 10.55
N TYR A 178 -2.50 -3.28 10.42
CA TYR A 178 -1.68 -3.28 9.21
C TYR A 178 -0.47 -4.19 9.38
N VAL A 179 -0.23 -5.01 8.37
CA VAL A 179 0.89 -5.95 8.32
C VAL A 179 1.61 -5.77 6.98
N VAL A 180 2.88 -5.43 7.01
CA VAL A 180 3.72 -5.26 5.80
C VAL A 180 4.74 -6.38 5.76
N ASP A 181 4.75 -7.16 4.67
CA ASP A 181 5.65 -8.31 4.47
C ASP A 181 5.68 -9.29 5.66
N GLY A 182 4.51 -9.48 6.29
CA GLY A 182 4.33 -10.37 7.44
C GLY A 182 4.65 -9.76 8.81
N ILE A 183 5.05 -8.49 8.88
CA ILE A 183 5.37 -7.78 10.11
C ILE A 183 4.28 -6.75 10.42
N PRO A 184 3.66 -6.78 11.61
CA PRO A 184 2.77 -5.71 12.07
C PRO A 184 3.51 -4.38 12.18
N VAL A 185 2.90 -3.30 11.66
CA VAL A 185 3.47 -1.95 11.64
C VAL A 185 2.57 -0.95 12.33
N GLU A 186 3.15 0.18 12.77
CA GLU A 186 2.39 1.29 13.33
C GLU A 186 1.47 1.90 12.26
N SER A 187 0.25 2.24 12.66
CA SER A 187 -0.80 2.76 11.79
C SER A 187 -1.63 3.83 12.50
N GLY A 188 -2.41 4.57 11.72
CA GLY A 188 -3.20 5.67 12.24
C GLY A 188 -2.45 7.00 12.25
N ASP A 189 -2.84 7.88 13.16
CA ASP A 189 -2.25 9.22 13.30
C ASP A 189 -1.02 9.20 14.19
N VAL A 190 0.11 9.60 13.65
CA VAL A 190 1.39 9.75 14.34
C VAL A 190 1.87 11.19 14.36
N GLY A 191 0.99 12.13 14.05
CA GLY A 191 1.24 13.56 14.15
C GLY A 191 1.32 14.00 15.60
N GLY A 192 2.22 14.93 15.90
CA GLY A 192 2.33 15.52 17.23
C GLY A 192 1.44 16.75 17.41
N LEU A 193 1.45 17.65 16.43
CA LEU A 193 0.74 18.93 16.46
C LEU A 193 -0.08 19.22 15.21
N SER A 194 0.14 18.52 14.09
CA SER A 194 -0.71 18.62 12.90
C SER A 194 -2.08 17.99 13.17
N ASN A 195 -3.05 18.31 12.33
CA ASN A 195 -4.39 17.74 12.46
C ASN A 195 -4.42 16.25 12.12
N SER A 196 -3.50 15.79 11.31
CA SER A 196 -3.39 14.37 10.96
C SER A 196 -2.11 14.09 10.17
N MET A 197 -1.33 13.10 10.61
CA MET A 197 -0.15 12.58 9.91
C MET A 197 -0.23 11.06 9.83
N ASN A 198 -0.36 10.53 8.63
CA ASN A 198 -0.61 9.12 8.42
C ASN A 198 0.67 8.27 8.50
N ALA A 199 0.74 7.36 9.48
CA ALA A 199 1.88 6.46 9.71
C ALA A 199 2.23 5.59 8.50
N ILE A 200 1.23 5.21 7.68
CA ILE A 200 1.41 4.38 6.49
C ILE A 200 1.60 5.17 5.20
N ALA A 201 1.55 6.51 5.23
CA ALA A 201 1.76 7.36 4.05
C ALA A 201 3.16 7.21 3.43
N LEU A 202 4.15 6.74 4.21
CA LEU A 202 5.49 6.40 3.72
C LEU A 202 5.54 5.08 2.94
N ILE A 203 4.46 4.31 2.81
CA ILE A 203 4.42 3.17 1.90
C ILE A 203 4.12 3.68 0.49
N ASN A 204 5.07 3.46 -0.45
CA ASN A 204 4.84 3.83 -1.84
C ASN A 204 3.89 2.83 -2.51
N PRO A 205 2.75 3.26 -3.08
CA PRO A 205 1.85 2.38 -3.81
C PRO A 205 2.52 1.60 -4.94
N SER A 206 3.48 2.18 -5.64
CA SER A 206 4.22 1.51 -6.71
C SER A 206 5.11 0.36 -6.23
N ASP A 207 5.49 0.36 -4.94
CA ASP A 207 6.25 -0.74 -4.32
C ASP A 207 5.36 -1.91 -3.88
N ILE A 208 4.04 -1.79 -3.98
CA ILE A 208 3.10 -2.80 -3.54
C ILE A 208 2.87 -3.81 -4.65
N ALA A 209 2.97 -5.09 -4.32
CA ALA A 209 2.56 -6.20 -5.17
C ALA A 209 1.06 -6.49 -5.02
N SER A 210 0.56 -6.52 -3.76
CA SER A 210 -0.86 -6.73 -3.48
C SER A 210 -1.26 -6.20 -2.11
N VAL A 211 -2.54 -5.85 -1.96
CA VAL A 211 -3.18 -5.57 -0.68
C VAL A 211 -4.29 -6.57 -0.46
N THR A 212 -4.21 -7.30 0.64
CA THR A 212 -5.18 -8.32 1.03
C THR A 212 -5.85 -7.95 2.35
N VAL A 213 -7.18 -7.96 2.39
CA VAL A 213 -7.96 -7.67 3.61
C VAL A 213 -8.61 -8.95 4.13
N LEU A 214 -8.24 -9.34 5.36
CA LEU A 214 -8.85 -10.43 6.11
C LEU A 214 -10.05 -9.88 6.86
N LYS A 215 -11.26 -10.31 6.45
CA LYS A 215 -12.53 -9.67 6.88
C LYS A 215 -13.29 -10.44 7.93
N ASP A 216 -12.97 -11.71 8.16
CA ASP A 216 -13.64 -12.54 9.15
C ASP A 216 -12.68 -13.11 10.20
N ALA A 217 -13.24 -13.58 11.29
CA ALA A 217 -12.46 -14.12 12.40
C ALA A 217 -11.61 -15.33 11.98
N ALA A 218 -12.09 -16.18 11.07
CA ALA A 218 -11.36 -17.36 10.64
C ALA A 218 -10.13 -17.03 9.79
N ALA A 219 -10.20 -15.97 8.95
CA ALA A 219 -9.05 -15.49 8.20
C ALA A 219 -8.05 -14.74 9.09
N ALA A 220 -8.55 -13.96 10.07
CA ALA A 220 -7.77 -13.04 10.88
C ALA A 220 -7.26 -13.63 12.20
N SER A 221 -7.76 -14.81 12.65
CA SER A 221 -7.47 -15.42 13.98
C SER A 221 -5.99 -15.65 14.25
N ILE A 222 -5.17 -15.83 13.19
CA ILE A 222 -3.73 -15.97 13.33
C ILE A 222 -3.03 -14.70 13.88
N TYR A 223 -3.75 -13.56 13.88
CA TYR A 223 -3.31 -12.28 14.46
C TYR A 223 -3.91 -12.01 15.85
N GLY A 224 -4.76 -12.92 16.37
CA GLY A 224 -5.21 -13.03 17.74
C GLY A 224 -5.88 -11.78 18.31
N SER A 225 -5.29 -11.23 19.37
CA SER A 225 -5.80 -10.06 20.10
C SER A 225 -5.84 -8.76 19.29
N ARG A 226 -5.16 -8.69 18.15
CA ARG A 226 -5.12 -7.50 17.29
C ARG A 226 -6.03 -7.57 16.08
N ALA A 227 -6.86 -8.62 15.96
CA ALA A 227 -7.55 -8.97 14.73
C ALA A 227 -9.05 -8.66 14.71
N ALA A 228 -9.63 -8.13 15.79
CA ALA A 228 -11.07 -7.89 15.89
C ALA A 228 -11.64 -6.96 14.81
N ASN A 229 -10.84 -5.98 14.39
CA ASN A 229 -11.23 -4.97 13.40
C ASN A 229 -10.82 -5.33 11.96
N GLY A 230 -10.42 -6.61 11.73
CA GLY A 230 -9.84 -7.06 10.46
C GLY A 230 -8.35 -6.76 10.34
N VAL A 231 -7.72 -7.34 9.32
CA VAL A 231 -6.29 -7.21 9.07
C VAL A 231 -6.06 -6.83 7.61
N ILE A 232 -5.22 -5.83 7.38
CA ILE A 232 -4.80 -5.37 6.06
C ILE A 232 -3.36 -5.82 5.85
N LEU A 233 -3.18 -6.77 4.94
CA LEU A 233 -1.88 -7.31 4.57
C LEU A 233 -1.37 -6.59 3.33
N ILE A 234 -0.22 -5.98 3.42
CA ILE A 234 0.47 -5.32 2.31
C ILE A 234 1.69 -6.16 1.96
N THR A 235 1.71 -6.71 0.75
CA THR A 235 2.87 -7.42 0.22
C THR A 235 3.62 -6.48 -0.72
N THR A 236 4.92 -6.31 -0.51
CA THR A 236 5.75 -5.45 -1.36
C THR A 236 6.36 -6.23 -2.51
N LYS A 237 6.70 -5.51 -3.59
CA LYS A 237 7.36 -6.10 -4.77
C LYS A 237 8.75 -6.63 -4.40
N SER A 238 9.08 -7.78 -4.94
CA SER A 238 10.41 -8.41 -4.87
C SER A 238 11.05 -8.45 -6.27
N GLY A 239 12.34 -8.68 -6.33
CA GLY A 239 13.02 -8.91 -7.59
C GLY A 239 12.65 -10.26 -8.21
N GLU A 240 12.66 -10.31 -9.52
CA GLU A 240 12.46 -11.53 -10.30
C GLU A 240 13.78 -11.99 -10.94
N SER A 241 13.95 -13.29 -11.13
CA SER A 241 15.09 -13.84 -11.84
C SER A 241 15.08 -13.40 -13.30
N GLY A 242 16.17 -12.85 -13.82
CA GLY A 242 16.27 -12.42 -15.20
C GLY A 242 17.02 -11.11 -15.38
N LYS A 243 16.82 -10.46 -16.54
CA LYS A 243 17.48 -9.19 -16.86
C LYS A 243 17.01 -8.07 -15.93
N SER A 244 17.94 -7.21 -15.55
CA SER A 244 17.63 -6.00 -14.78
C SER A 244 16.70 -5.08 -15.57
N LYS A 245 15.65 -4.59 -14.89
CA LYS A 245 14.69 -3.62 -15.41
C LYS A 245 14.82 -2.33 -14.61
N ILE A 246 14.97 -1.20 -15.31
CA ILE A 246 14.94 0.12 -14.70
C ILE A 246 13.69 0.82 -15.21
N THR A 247 12.89 1.36 -14.29
CA THR A 247 11.68 2.13 -14.60
C THR A 247 11.79 3.49 -13.94
N ALA A 248 11.59 4.54 -14.72
CA ALA A 248 11.46 5.91 -14.24
C ALA A 248 10.05 6.41 -14.52
N ARG A 249 9.41 7.02 -13.53
CA ARG A 249 8.07 7.62 -13.64
C ARG A 249 8.13 9.07 -13.18
N ALA A 250 7.36 9.92 -13.85
CA ALA A 250 7.12 11.29 -13.43
C ALA A 250 5.63 11.59 -13.61
N ARG A 251 5.01 12.16 -12.59
CA ARG A 251 3.60 12.58 -12.63
C ARG A 251 3.50 14.02 -12.16
N TYR A 252 2.72 14.81 -12.88
CA TYR A 252 2.35 16.16 -12.47
C TYR A 252 0.83 16.28 -12.53
N GLY A 253 0.24 16.89 -11.49
CA GLY A 253 -1.19 17.12 -11.40
C GLY A 253 -1.49 18.50 -10.86
N VAL A 254 -2.70 19.00 -11.15
CA VAL A 254 -3.24 20.24 -10.62
C VAL A 254 -4.55 19.92 -9.90
N SER A 255 -4.72 20.46 -8.70
CA SER A 255 -5.94 20.34 -7.91
C SER A 255 -6.62 21.71 -7.83
N THR A 256 -7.91 21.75 -8.11
CA THR A 256 -8.70 22.97 -8.01
C THR A 256 -9.89 22.76 -7.09
N LEU A 257 -10.46 23.82 -6.57
CA LEU A 257 -11.72 23.74 -5.82
C LEU A 257 -12.81 23.24 -6.78
N ALA A 258 -13.51 22.17 -6.39
CA ALA A 258 -14.51 21.51 -7.25
C ALA A 258 -15.70 22.40 -7.59
N ASN A 259 -16.04 23.32 -6.69
CA ASN A 259 -17.10 24.31 -6.88
C ASN A 259 -16.51 25.70 -6.69
N ASP A 260 -16.06 26.30 -7.78
CA ASP A 260 -15.53 27.68 -7.82
C ASP A 260 -16.64 28.72 -8.01
N ASN A 261 -17.90 28.33 -7.76
CA ASN A 261 -19.00 29.30 -7.79
C ASN A 261 -18.68 30.40 -6.80
N ASP A 262 -18.84 31.64 -7.24
CA ASP A 262 -18.66 32.87 -6.47
C ASP A 262 -19.50 32.85 -5.20
N PHE A 263 -19.04 32.13 -4.16
CA PHE A 263 -19.73 32.03 -2.88
C PHE A 263 -20.03 33.45 -2.37
N GLY A 264 -21.30 33.84 -2.47
CA GLY A 264 -21.77 35.13 -2.00
C GLY A 264 -21.49 36.34 -2.91
N MET A 265 -20.71 36.18 -4.00
CA MET A 265 -20.43 37.28 -4.94
C MET A 265 -21.55 37.48 -5.96
N ALA A 266 -22.28 36.41 -6.30
CA ALA A 266 -23.42 36.50 -7.22
C ALA A 266 -24.51 37.43 -6.67
N ASN A 267 -24.84 38.47 -7.43
CA ASN A 267 -25.81 39.48 -7.04
C ASN A 267 -25.43 40.32 -5.81
N LEU A 268 -24.11 40.63 -5.63
CA LEU A 268 -23.64 41.46 -4.51
C LEU A 268 -24.44 42.74 -4.38
N ASP A 269 -24.69 43.48 -5.46
CA ASP A 269 -25.51 44.71 -5.46
C ASP A 269 -26.95 44.44 -5.00
N ALA A 270 -27.57 43.35 -5.44
CA ALA A 270 -28.91 42.96 -5.02
C ALA A 270 -28.95 42.59 -3.53
N ARG A 271 -27.91 41.89 -3.02
CA ARG A 271 -27.80 41.55 -1.58
C ARG A 271 -27.56 42.80 -0.70
N ILE A 272 -26.74 43.72 -1.15
CA ILE A 272 -26.52 45.02 -0.47
C ILE A 272 -27.85 45.79 -0.43
N ASN A 273 -28.53 45.90 -1.56
CA ASN A 273 -29.79 46.67 -1.65
C ASN A 273 -30.95 46.01 -0.87
N ALA A 274 -30.98 44.70 -0.76
CA ALA A 274 -32.00 43.96 0.00
C ALA A 274 -31.72 43.85 1.50
N GLY A 275 -30.44 43.86 1.89
CA GLY A 275 -30.00 43.63 3.27
C GLY A 275 -29.63 44.91 4.04
N TYR A 276 -29.30 45.98 3.34
CA TYR A 276 -28.96 47.25 3.97
C TYR A 276 -30.23 48.00 4.39
N ASN A 277 -30.37 48.21 5.70
CA ASN A 277 -31.39 49.06 6.29
C ASN A 277 -30.70 50.16 7.13
N PRO A 278 -30.79 51.45 6.73
CA PRO A 278 -30.13 52.52 7.45
C PRO A 278 -30.65 52.71 8.89
N ASP A 279 -31.85 52.23 9.18
CA ASP A 279 -32.48 52.33 10.50
C ASP A 279 -32.11 51.13 11.43
N ASP A 280 -31.45 50.11 10.89
CA ASP A 280 -30.96 48.97 11.67
C ASP A 280 -29.49 49.15 12.01
N PRO A 281 -29.13 49.32 13.30
CA PRO A 281 -27.73 49.47 13.73
C PRO A 281 -26.83 48.28 13.29
N LEU A 282 -27.39 47.07 13.15
CA LEU A 282 -26.68 45.90 12.70
C LEU A 282 -26.42 45.92 11.18
N SER A 283 -27.24 46.65 10.42
CA SER A 283 -27.07 46.75 8.97
C SER A 283 -25.78 47.46 8.60
N GLY A 284 -25.41 48.50 9.32
CA GLY A 284 -24.12 49.17 9.18
C GLY A 284 -22.92 48.26 9.55
N TYR A 285 -23.14 47.32 10.45
CA TYR A 285 -22.17 46.35 10.85
C TYR A 285 -21.95 45.24 9.81
N TYR A 286 -23.03 44.77 9.18
CA TYR A 286 -22.96 43.73 8.13
C TYR A 286 -22.53 44.26 6.75
N PHE A 287 -22.77 45.54 6.49
CA PHE A 287 -22.51 46.18 5.20
C PHE A 287 -21.69 47.47 5.33
N PRO A 288 -20.60 47.51 6.14
CA PRO A 288 -19.90 48.77 6.44
C PRO A 288 -19.38 49.46 5.18
N GLN A 289 -19.21 48.74 4.11
CA GLN A 289 -18.60 49.24 2.88
C GLN A 289 -19.57 49.43 1.71
N ALA A 290 -20.83 49.09 1.89
CA ALA A 290 -21.88 49.58 1.00
C ALA A 290 -21.87 51.11 0.95
N MET A 291 -21.35 51.74 2.00
CA MET A 291 -21.27 53.18 2.18
C MET A 291 -19.96 53.80 1.67
N ALA A 292 -18.86 53.07 1.60
CA ALA A 292 -17.50 53.65 1.49
C ALA A 292 -16.73 53.28 0.21
N GLY A 293 -17.38 52.97 -0.89
CA GLY A 293 -16.65 52.80 -2.16
C GLY A 293 -16.56 51.41 -2.73
N ARG A 294 -17.47 50.50 -2.34
CA ARG A 294 -17.82 49.26 -3.07
C ARG A 294 -16.67 48.35 -3.46
N ARG A 295 -15.73 48.10 -2.57
CA ARG A 295 -14.77 47.01 -2.77
C ARG A 295 -15.44 45.68 -2.35
N ALA A 296 -15.44 44.70 -3.22
CA ALA A 296 -15.92 43.35 -2.95
C ALA A 296 -14.72 42.43 -2.77
N THR A 297 -14.73 41.64 -1.70
CA THR A 297 -13.74 40.58 -1.46
C THR A 297 -14.35 39.24 -1.76
N ASN A 298 -13.78 38.51 -2.72
CA ASN A 298 -14.09 37.08 -2.87
C ASN A 298 -13.21 36.29 -1.89
N TRP A 299 -13.74 36.09 -0.68
CA TRP A 299 -13.03 35.45 0.42
C TRP A 299 -12.55 34.03 0.07
N MET A 300 -13.35 33.23 -0.64
CA MET A 300 -12.94 31.89 -1.06
C MET A 300 -11.73 31.94 -1.99
N LYS A 301 -11.68 32.89 -2.92
CA LYS A 301 -10.57 33.06 -3.85
C LYS A 301 -9.30 33.56 -3.16
N GLU A 302 -9.43 34.40 -2.14
CA GLU A 302 -8.30 34.87 -1.32
C GLU A 302 -7.74 33.76 -0.42
N LEU A 303 -8.59 32.84 0.06
CA LEU A 303 -8.26 31.77 0.99
C LEU A 303 -7.86 30.47 0.29
N THR A 304 -8.03 30.38 -1.03
CA THR A 304 -7.69 29.20 -1.79
C THR A 304 -6.76 29.52 -2.97
N ARG A 305 -6.11 28.50 -3.48
CA ARG A 305 -5.26 28.53 -4.69
C ARG A 305 -5.41 27.23 -5.47
N ASN A 306 -4.89 27.22 -6.69
CA ASN A 306 -4.67 25.94 -7.37
C ASN A 306 -3.54 25.19 -6.66
N GLY A 307 -3.84 23.95 -6.24
CA GLY A 307 -2.87 23.02 -5.69
C GLY A 307 -2.08 22.32 -6.79
N SER A 308 -1.00 21.66 -6.42
CA SER A 308 -0.16 20.90 -7.34
C SER A 308 0.28 19.58 -6.73
N LEU A 309 0.36 18.54 -7.56
CA LEU A 309 0.96 17.25 -7.25
C LEU A 309 2.18 17.04 -8.14
N GLN A 310 3.29 16.66 -7.53
CA GLN A 310 4.53 16.26 -8.22
C GLN A 310 4.98 14.93 -7.65
N GLU A 311 5.26 13.97 -8.52
CA GLU A 311 5.72 12.66 -8.15
C GLU A 311 6.82 12.22 -9.10
N TYR A 312 7.95 11.78 -8.55
CA TYR A 312 9.10 11.26 -9.27
C TYR A 312 9.52 9.94 -8.65
N GLU A 313 9.75 8.95 -9.50
CA GLU A 313 10.04 7.60 -9.05
C GLU A 313 11.09 6.95 -9.94
N LEU A 314 12.05 6.26 -9.31
CA LEU A 314 13.05 5.42 -9.97
C LEU A 314 13.02 4.04 -9.32
N ILE A 315 12.79 3.01 -10.13
CA ILE A 315 12.74 1.61 -9.70
C ILE A 315 13.78 0.83 -10.47
N ALA A 316 14.56 0.00 -9.76
CA ALA A 316 15.45 -0.98 -10.34
C ALA A 316 15.13 -2.36 -9.75
N SER A 317 14.81 -3.33 -10.60
CA SER A 317 14.53 -4.71 -10.20
C SER A 317 15.20 -5.70 -11.13
N GLY A 318 15.49 -6.89 -10.62
CA GLY A 318 16.12 -7.94 -11.41
C GLY A 318 16.66 -9.07 -10.56
N GLY A 319 17.41 -9.98 -11.20
CA GLY A 319 18.07 -11.08 -10.53
C GLY A 319 19.28 -11.58 -11.29
N ALA A 320 20.32 -11.96 -10.57
CA ALA A 320 21.53 -12.56 -11.10
C ALA A 320 21.86 -13.82 -10.30
N GLY A 321 21.89 -14.97 -10.97
CA GLY A 321 22.15 -16.26 -10.34
C GLY A 321 21.09 -16.60 -9.27
N LYS A 322 21.52 -16.63 -8.00
CA LYS A 322 20.67 -16.99 -6.85
C LYS A 322 20.14 -15.78 -6.07
N THR A 323 20.40 -14.57 -6.54
CA THR A 323 20.03 -13.34 -5.85
C THR A 323 19.08 -12.54 -6.71
N THR A 324 17.96 -12.12 -6.12
CA THR A 324 17.01 -11.19 -6.71
C THR A 324 16.93 -9.91 -5.88
N TYR A 325 16.71 -8.78 -6.53
CA TYR A 325 16.64 -7.47 -5.89
C TYR A 325 15.54 -6.60 -6.47
N TYR A 326 14.97 -5.79 -5.60
CA TYR A 326 14.06 -4.69 -5.91
C TYR A 326 14.50 -3.47 -5.14
N THR A 327 14.71 -2.36 -5.82
CA THR A 327 15.06 -1.08 -5.18
C THR A 327 14.24 0.03 -5.79
N SER A 328 13.69 0.90 -4.97
CA SER A 328 12.95 2.09 -5.39
C SER A 328 13.41 3.33 -4.65
N LEU A 329 13.38 4.46 -5.34
CA LEU A 329 13.53 5.80 -4.78
C LEU A 329 12.35 6.62 -5.28
N SER A 330 11.62 7.28 -4.37
CA SER A 330 10.51 8.14 -4.75
C SER A 330 10.51 9.45 -3.98
N TYR A 331 10.05 10.50 -4.66
CA TYR A 331 9.77 11.81 -4.12
C TYR A 331 8.36 12.23 -4.53
N ASN A 332 7.58 12.69 -3.56
CA ASN A 332 6.25 13.23 -3.78
C ASN A 332 6.10 14.55 -3.05
N LYS A 333 5.56 15.55 -3.74
CA LYS A 333 5.21 16.85 -3.17
C LYS A 333 3.81 17.25 -3.61
N THR A 334 2.93 17.49 -2.65
CA THR A 334 1.57 17.95 -2.87
C THR A 334 1.37 19.28 -2.17
N ASN A 335 1.11 20.33 -2.92
CA ASN A 335 0.65 21.60 -2.39
C ASN A 335 -0.88 21.59 -2.40
N GLY A 336 -1.50 21.81 -1.25
CA GLY A 336 -2.95 21.86 -1.12
C GLY A 336 -3.57 23.10 -1.76
N ILE A 337 -4.89 23.09 -1.91
CA ILE A 337 -5.68 24.23 -2.38
C ILE A 337 -5.75 25.37 -1.36
N VAL A 338 -5.47 25.12 -0.09
CA VAL A 338 -5.28 26.15 0.94
C VAL A 338 -3.81 26.52 0.97
N PRO A 339 -3.44 27.82 0.95
CA PRO A 339 -2.07 28.25 1.11
C PRO A 339 -1.46 27.67 2.40
N THR A 340 -0.16 27.36 2.40
CA THR A 340 0.59 26.73 3.49
C THR A 340 0.29 25.26 3.78
N VAL A 341 -0.90 24.75 3.40
CA VAL A 341 -1.20 23.32 3.52
C VAL A 341 -0.46 22.52 2.45
N GLY A 342 0.20 21.45 2.84
CA GLY A 342 0.95 20.60 1.92
C GLY A 342 1.47 19.31 2.55
N PHE A 343 1.93 18.43 1.67
CA PHE A 343 2.54 17.16 2.01
C PHE A 343 3.77 16.93 1.14
N GLU A 344 4.86 16.53 1.76
CA GLU A 344 6.10 16.19 1.07
C GLU A 344 6.63 14.89 1.64
N LYS A 345 7.04 13.95 0.79
CA LYS A 345 7.70 12.71 1.21
C LYS A 345 8.82 12.33 0.27
N MET A 346 9.86 11.75 0.83
CA MET A 346 10.94 11.08 0.13
C MET A 346 11.17 9.73 0.77
N GLN A 347 11.33 8.68 -0.02
CA GLN A 347 11.51 7.33 0.50
C GLN A 347 12.39 6.48 -0.40
N ILE A 348 13.05 5.52 0.23
CA ILE A 348 13.87 4.51 -0.41
C ILE A 348 13.46 3.14 0.11
N ARG A 349 13.39 2.16 -0.78
CA ARG A 349 13.17 0.75 -0.47
C ARG A 349 14.24 -0.11 -1.12
N ALA A 350 14.68 -1.14 -0.41
CA ALA A 350 15.59 -2.16 -0.93
C ALA A 350 15.18 -3.54 -0.40
N ASN A 351 14.71 -4.39 -1.30
CA ASN A 351 14.37 -5.79 -1.02
C ASN A 351 15.40 -6.68 -1.71
N LEU A 352 16.02 -7.55 -0.96
CA LEU A 352 17.03 -8.50 -1.45
C LEU A 352 16.67 -9.90 -0.98
N ASP A 353 16.67 -10.87 -1.89
CA ASP A 353 16.50 -12.27 -1.61
C ASP A 353 17.66 -13.07 -2.21
N THR A 354 18.30 -13.93 -1.42
CA THR A 354 19.45 -14.73 -1.85
C THR A 354 19.30 -16.18 -1.40
N GLU A 355 19.40 -17.11 -2.34
CA GLU A 355 19.54 -18.53 -2.04
C GLU A 355 21.01 -18.86 -1.77
N LEU A 356 21.38 -18.96 -0.49
CA LEU A 356 22.75 -19.31 -0.08
C LEU A 356 23.11 -20.71 -0.57
N ASN A 357 22.15 -21.63 -0.49
CA ASN A 357 22.24 -22.96 -1.07
C ASN A 357 20.83 -23.55 -1.29
N LYS A 358 20.69 -24.83 -1.65
CA LYS A 358 19.41 -25.49 -1.97
C LYS A 358 18.43 -25.59 -0.80
N TRP A 359 18.91 -25.43 0.43
CA TRP A 359 18.12 -25.58 1.65
C TRP A 359 18.16 -24.33 2.55
N LEU A 360 18.87 -23.28 2.16
CA LEU A 360 18.98 -22.06 2.95
C LEU A 360 18.78 -20.81 2.08
N LYS A 361 17.77 -20.02 2.39
CA LYS A 361 17.47 -18.72 1.78
C LYS A 361 17.52 -17.63 2.86
N MET A 362 18.05 -16.48 2.51
CA MET A 362 18.09 -15.28 3.33
C MET A 362 17.52 -14.11 2.53
N GLY A 363 16.86 -13.19 3.22
CA GLY A 363 16.45 -11.94 2.59
C GLY A 363 16.39 -10.79 3.56
N THR A 364 16.41 -9.60 2.97
CA THR A 364 16.29 -8.33 3.70
C THR A 364 15.19 -7.48 3.06
N ARG A 365 14.49 -6.72 3.90
CA ARG A 365 13.51 -5.72 3.51
C ARG A 365 13.87 -4.44 4.25
N LEU A 366 14.38 -3.46 3.53
CA LEU A 366 14.79 -2.16 4.08
C LEU A 366 13.90 -1.08 3.49
N HIS A 367 13.41 -0.22 4.35
CA HIS A 367 12.64 0.95 3.97
C HIS A 367 13.04 2.12 4.84
N GLY A 368 13.37 3.24 4.22
CA GLY A 368 13.65 4.50 4.90
C GLY A 368 12.85 5.63 4.26
N GLY A 369 12.39 6.57 5.07
CA GLY A 369 11.60 7.68 4.55
C GLY A 369 11.62 8.91 5.43
N TYR A 370 11.39 10.02 4.76
CA TYR A 370 11.10 11.33 5.32
C TYR A 370 9.72 11.78 4.84
N MET A 371 8.92 12.34 5.72
CA MET A 371 7.71 13.04 5.34
C MET A 371 7.53 14.32 6.16
N LYS A 372 6.89 15.31 5.53
CA LYS A 372 6.46 16.55 6.15
C LYS A 372 5.00 16.80 5.80
N VAL A 373 4.18 17.02 6.83
CA VAL A 373 2.82 17.55 6.71
C VAL A 373 2.84 19.00 7.16
N SER A 374 2.39 19.92 6.33
CA SER A 374 2.17 21.32 6.70
C SER A 374 0.67 21.59 6.74
N ASP A 375 0.22 22.29 7.73
CA ASP A 375 -1.19 22.45 8.05
C ASP A 375 -1.51 23.87 8.54
N VAL A 376 -2.79 24.18 8.65
CA VAL A 376 -3.30 25.39 9.30
C VAL A 376 -3.84 25.03 10.69
N GLN A 377 -3.71 25.92 11.64
CA GLN A 377 -4.28 25.71 12.97
C GLN A 377 -5.81 25.82 12.90
N ASN A 378 -6.52 24.80 13.34
CA ASN A 378 -7.97 24.75 13.21
C ASN A 378 -8.73 25.49 14.31
N SER A 379 -8.09 25.92 15.38
CA SER A 379 -8.85 26.41 16.53
C SER A 379 -8.10 27.33 17.49
N LEU A 380 -8.74 28.43 17.82
CA LEU A 380 -8.55 29.18 19.08
C LEU A 380 -9.54 28.74 20.19
N LEU A 381 -10.61 28.05 19.85
CA LEU A 381 -11.75 27.75 20.72
C LEU A 381 -12.11 26.26 20.81
N GLY A 382 -11.17 25.36 20.51
CA GLY A 382 -11.41 23.93 20.49
C GLY A 382 -11.80 23.40 19.10
N ASP A 383 -11.89 22.07 18.95
CA ASP A 383 -12.06 21.35 17.67
C ASP A 383 -13.41 21.53 16.95
N ASN A 384 -14.11 22.64 17.18
CA ASN A 384 -15.51 22.82 16.75
C ASN A 384 -15.68 23.17 15.26
N GLY A 385 -14.61 23.25 14.46
CA GLY A 385 -14.71 23.57 13.03
C GLY A 385 -15.15 24.99 12.68
N LEU A 386 -15.56 25.78 13.67
CA LEU A 386 -16.04 27.16 13.54
C LEU A 386 -14.94 28.20 13.81
N ALA A 387 -13.67 27.78 13.78
CA ALA A 387 -12.57 28.70 14.05
C ALA A 387 -12.37 29.67 12.89
N PRO A 388 -12.07 30.94 13.15
CA PRO A 388 -11.77 31.95 12.13
C PRO A 388 -10.58 31.56 11.24
N THR A 389 -9.75 30.64 11.70
CA THR A 389 -8.61 30.08 10.96
C THR A 389 -8.99 28.97 9.98
N ASN A 390 -10.23 28.47 10.04
CA ASN A 390 -10.74 27.53 9.03
C ASN A 390 -11.08 28.31 7.74
N PRO A 391 -10.36 28.08 6.62
CA PRO A 391 -10.54 28.87 5.41
C PRO A 391 -11.93 28.77 4.80
N PHE A 392 -12.54 27.57 4.86
CA PHE A 392 -13.87 27.34 4.28
C PHE A 392 -14.96 27.97 5.13
N TYR A 393 -14.88 27.86 6.47
CA TYR A 393 -15.81 28.54 7.36
C TYR A 393 -15.75 30.05 7.17
N SER A 394 -14.55 30.62 7.22
CA SER A 394 -14.35 32.06 7.08
C SER A 394 -14.74 32.57 5.71
N GLY A 395 -14.45 31.81 4.66
CA GLY A 395 -14.83 32.13 3.28
C GLY A 395 -16.33 32.17 3.06
N MET A 396 -17.10 31.38 3.82
CA MET A 396 -18.57 31.37 3.77
C MET A 396 -19.22 32.38 4.75
N ALA A 397 -18.60 32.60 5.91
CA ALA A 397 -19.16 33.43 6.96
C ALA A 397 -18.93 34.95 6.72
N LEU A 398 -17.81 35.32 6.09
CA LEU A 398 -17.48 36.71 5.84
C LEU A 398 -18.26 37.29 4.67
N ALA A 399 -18.84 38.46 4.88
CA ALA A 399 -19.56 39.15 3.83
C ALA A 399 -18.58 39.70 2.77
N PRO A 400 -18.92 39.61 1.48
CA PRO A 400 -18.11 40.16 0.39
C PRO A 400 -17.85 41.67 0.51
N THR A 401 -18.70 42.38 1.25
CA THR A 401 -18.58 43.80 1.51
C THR A 401 -17.47 44.14 2.51
N MET A 402 -16.93 43.15 3.25
CA MET A 402 -15.82 43.31 4.16
C MET A 402 -14.49 43.23 3.39
N ASN A 403 -13.61 44.24 3.56
CA ASN A 403 -12.30 44.22 2.88
C ASN A 403 -11.32 43.31 3.61
N ALA A 404 -10.57 42.53 2.82
CA ALA A 404 -9.48 41.72 3.35
C ALA A 404 -8.26 42.57 3.74
N TYR A 405 -8.07 43.70 3.08
CA TYR A 405 -6.91 44.56 3.24
C TYR A 405 -7.34 46.00 3.45
N ASN A 406 -6.55 46.72 4.21
CA ASN A 406 -6.64 48.18 4.36
C ASN A 406 -6.18 48.89 3.07
N GLU A 407 -6.33 50.22 3.00
CA GLU A 407 -5.92 51.02 1.83
C GLU A 407 -4.39 50.99 1.60
N ASP A 408 -3.60 50.84 2.66
CA ASP A 408 -2.16 50.71 2.63
C ASP A 408 -1.65 49.33 2.27
N GLY A 409 -2.57 48.35 2.03
CA GLY A 409 -2.27 46.98 1.71
C GLY A 409 -2.01 46.07 2.91
N SER A 410 -2.07 46.57 4.13
CA SER A 410 -2.00 45.76 5.34
C SER A 410 -3.27 44.95 5.54
N TYR A 411 -3.21 43.89 6.36
CA TYR A 411 -4.39 43.09 6.66
C TYR A 411 -5.41 43.87 7.47
N ASN A 412 -6.67 43.81 7.07
CA ASN A 412 -7.77 44.38 7.84
C ASN A 412 -8.18 43.41 8.96
N PHE A 413 -8.13 43.86 10.20
CA PHE A 413 -8.55 43.12 11.39
C PHE A 413 -9.91 43.56 11.93
N ASP A 414 -10.55 44.57 11.34
CA ASP A 414 -11.93 44.96 11.71
C ASP A 414 -12.93 43.98 11.01
N LEU A 415 -12.97 42.78 11.54
CA LEU A 415 -13.75 41.65 11.03
C LEU A 415 -14.51 40.98 12.18
N PRO A 416 -15.57 41.58 12.66
CA PRO A 416 -16.24 41.20 13.92
C PRO A 416 -16.85 39.78 13.88
N PHE A 417 -17.29 39.29 12.73
CA PHE A 417 -17.82 37.91 12.60
C PHE A 417 -16.83 36.80 12.86
N VAL A 418 -15.55 37.08 12.71
CA VAL A 418 -14.45 36.15 12.93
C VAL A 418 -13.55 36.63 14.06
N PHE A 419 -14.15 37.23 15.07
CA PHE A 419 -13.47 37.70 16.30
C PHE A 419 -12.30 38.67 16.02
N ASN A 420 -12.43 39.50 14.98
CA ASN A 420 -11.38 40.42 14.52
C ASN A 420 -10.07 39.73 14.12
N VAL A 421 -10.17 38.49 13.64
CA VAL A 421 -9.06 37.76 13.06
C VAL A 421 -9.18 37.81 11.54
N ASN A 422 -8.16 38.31 10.85
CA ASN A 422 -8.10 38.19 9.41
C ASN A 422 -7.71 36.76 9.02
N PRO A 423 -8.58 35.98 8.37
CA PRO A 423 -8.28 34.56 8.07
C PRO A 423 -7.15 34.39 7.06
N ILE A 424 -6.92 35.37 6.17
CA ILE A 424 -5.80 35.33 5.22
C ILE A 424 -4.49 35.49 5.96
N ALA A 425 -4.42 36.47 6.87
CA ALA A 425 -3.25 36.66 7.74
C ALA A 425 -3.02 35.41 8.61
N ALA A 426 -4.08 34.87 9.20
CA ALA A 426 -3.99 33.68 10.03
C ALA A 426 -3.41 32.49 9.28
N ILE A 427 -3.81 32.25 8.04
CA ILE A 427 -3.28 31.14 7.22
C ILE A 427 -1.82 31.39 6.81
N ARG A 428 -1.45 32.62 6.48
CA ARG A 428 -0.13 32.95 5.93
C ARG A 428 0.96 33.15 6.99
N GLU A 429 0.61 33.67 8.16
CA GLU A 429 1.54 34.02 9.23
C GLU A 429 1.72 32.91 10.27
N GLN A 430 0.91 31.87 10.22
CA GLN A 430 1.10 30.66 11.03
C GLN A 430 2.14 29.74 10.40
N ASP A 431 2.91 29.04 11.25
CA ASP A 431 3.83 27.98 10.83
C ASP A 431 3.52 26.71 11.63
N LYS A 432 2.78 25.79 11.01
CA LYS A 432 2.39 24.52 11.62
C LYS A 432 2.79 23.35 10.73
N TYR A 433 3.61 22.48 11.27
CA TYR A 433 4.04 21.27 10.55
C TYR A 433 4.48 20.16 11.49
N ASP A 434 4.39 18.94 10.99
CA ASP A 434 5.07 17.75 11.50
C ASP A 434 6.05 17.23 10.47
N LYS A 435 7.24 16.83 10.92
CA LYS A 435 8.27 16.16 10.13
C LYS A 435 8.58 14.82 10.76
N GLN A 436 8.54 13.76 9.98
CA GLN A 436 8.89 12.43 10.45
C GLN A 436 10.03 11.83 9.62
N TYR A 437 10.95 11.20 10.31
CA TYR A 437 11.92 10.26 9.75
C TYR A 437 11.56 8.87 10.24
N LYS A 438 11.46 7.92 9.32
CA LYS A 438 11.09 6.53 9.63
C LYS A 438 12.06 5.57 8.97
N PHE A 439 12.40 4.52 9.70
CA PHE A 439 13.19 3.39 9.21
C PHE A 439 12.51 2.08 9.61
N ASN A 440 12.38 1.18 8.63
CA ASN A 440 11.96 -0.20 8.82
C ASN A 440 13.02 -1.13 8.24
N GLY A 441 13.48 -2.06 9.02
CA GLY A 441 14.43 -3.08 8.59
C GLY A 441 13.95 -4.46 9.03
N THR A 442 13.84 -5.39 8.07
CA THR A 442 13.53 -6.81 8.36
C THR A 442 14.58 -7.69 7.73
N VAL A 443 15.10 -8.64 8.49
CA VAL A 443 15.96 -9.72 8.02
C VAL A 443 15.25 -11.04 8.27
N TYR A 444 15.19 -11.90 7.27
CA TYR A 444 14.67 -13.24 7.44
C TYR A 444 15.67 -14.31 7.00
N LEU A 445 15.57 -15.46 7.63
CA LEU A 445 16.29 -16.67 7.27
C LEU A 445 15.26 -17.80 7.12
N GLU A 446 15.33 -18.53 6.02
CA GLU A 446 14.48 -19.67 5.72
C GLU A 446 15.35 -20.90 5.47
N TRP A 447 15.11 -21.94 6.25
CA TRP A 447 15.82 -23.20 6.18
C TRP A 447 14.88 -24.35 5.84
N LYS A 448 15.17 -25.06 4.74
CA LYS A 448 14.40 -26.20 4.22
C LYS A 448 15.26 -27.46 4.24
N PRO A 449 15.36 -28.16 5.39
CA PRO A 449 16.15 -29.40 5.49
C PRO A 449 15.64 -30.50 4.55
N ILE A 450 14.33 -30.57 4.35
CA ILE A 450 13.63 -31.43 3.40
C ILE A 450 12.58 -30.61 2.65
N LYS A 451 12.08 -31.10 1.52
CA LYS A 451 11.10 -30.35 0.68
C LYS A 451 9.84 -29.95 1.42
N GLN A 452 9.39 -30.79 2.34
CA GLN A 452 8.14 -30.62 3.09
C GLN A 452 8.27 -29.71 4.30
N LEU A 453 9.47 -29.51 4.85
CA LEU A 453 9.65 -28.82 6.13
C LEU A 453 10.41 -27.51 5.94
N THR A 454 9.80 -26.42 6.39
CA THR A 454 10.36 -25.08 6.31
C THR A 454 10.43 -24.45 7.72
N PHE A 455 11.63 -24.05 8.13
CA PHE A 455 11.84 -23.19 9.29
C PHE A 455 12.10 -21.77 8.81
N ARG A 456 11.41 -20.79 9.37
CA ARG A 456 11.62 -19.39 9.04
C ARG A 456 11.67 -18.53 10.30
N THR A 457 12.67 -17.66 10.36
CA THR A 457 12.76 -16.59 11.36
C THR A 457 12.74 -15.25 10.66
N ASN A 458 11.92 -14.33 11.14
CA ASN A 458 11.88 -12.93 10.72
C ASN A 458 12.22 -12.06 11.93
N ASN A 459 13.14 -11.12 11.76
CA ASN A 459 13.52 -10.17 12.79
C ASN A 459 13.42 -8.77 12.21
N SER A 460 12.65 -7.91 12.85
CA SER A 460 12.32 -6.59 12.35
C SER A 460 12.52 -5.52 13.41
N ILE A 461 12.97 -4.37 12.95
CA ILE A 461 12.96 -3.11 13.69
C ILE A 461 12.19 -2.08 12.89
N GLU A 462 11.29 -1.37 13.56
CA GLU A 462 10.67 -0.13 13.08
C GLU A 462 11.06 0.98 14.05
N TYR A 463 11.56 2.08 13.54
CA TYR A 463 11.92 3.28 14.31
C TYR A 463 11.44 4.52 13.59
N ALA A 464 10.82 5.44 14.31
CA ALA A 464 10.47 6.74 13.79
C ALA A 464 10.68 7.83 14.83
N THR A 465 11.03 9.02 14.34
CA THR A 465 11.06 10.25 15.12
C THR A 465 10.24 11.31 14.41
N THR A 466 9.36 11.98 15.13
CA THR A 466 8.49 13.07 14.64
C THR A 466 8.84 14.35 15.38
N THR A 467 9.21 15.39 14.64
CA THR A 467 9.41 16.74 15.16
C THR A 467 8.24 17.60 14.72
N SER A 468 7.56 18.21 15.67
CA SER A 468 6.36 19.00 15.49
C SER A 468 6.58 20.45 15.88
N ARG A 469 5.97 21.37 15.14
CA ARG A 469 6.02 22.80 15.41
C ARG A 469 4.68 23.43 15.07
N ALA A 470 4.17 24.28 15.97
CA ALA A 470 3.01 25.13 15.73
C ALA A 470 3.26 26.51 16.32
N TYR A 471 3.46 27.49 15.46
CA TYR A 471 3.55 28.90 15.80
C TYR A 471 2.25 29.60 15.43
N SER A 472 1.72 30.39 16.36
CA SER A 472 0.55 31.25 16.17
C SER A 472 0.87 32.68 16.55
N PRO A 473 0.71 33.65 15.65
CA PRO A 473 0.88 35.08 15.95
C PRO A 473 -0.17 35.57 16.98
N ALA A 474 0.11 36.68 17.65
CA ALA A 474 -0.74 37.20 18.71
C ALA A 474 -2.16 37.54 18.24
N PHE A 475 -2.34 38.00 17.01
CA PHE A 475 -3.64 38.33 16.45
C PHE A 475 -4.55 37.12 16.20
N VAL A 476 -3.98 35.91 16.18
CA VAL A 476 -4.73 34.64 16.03
C VAL A 476 -5.18 34.12 17.40
N ASN A 477 -4.44 34.45 18.46
CA ASN A 477 -4.73 34.02 19.82
C ASN A 477 -5.61 35.05 20.56
N THR A 478 -6.25 34.62 21.64
CA THR A 478 -6.90 35.57 22.55
C THR A 478 -5.85 36.52 23.20
N ALA A 479 -6.28 37.71 23.56
CA ALA A 479 -5.40 38.73 24.18
C ALA A 479 -4.60 38.20 25.40
N SER A 480 -5.13 37.16 26.08
CA SER A 480 -4.51 36.56 27.26
C SER A 480 -3.25 35.72 26.95
N TYR A 481 -3.07 35.25 25.71
CA TYR A 481 -1.97 34.33 25.37
C TYR A 481 -0.90 34.92 24.45
N GLY A 482 -1.18 36.09 23.82
CA GLY A 482 -0.24 36.67 22.86
C GLY A 482 0.16 35.72 21.75
N ALA A 483 1.34 35.89 21.19
CA ALA A 483 1.89 34.89 20.25
C ALA A 483 2.30 33.61 20.99
N SER A 484 2.03 32.47 20.41
CA SER A 484 2.37 31.16 21.02
C SER A 484 3.22 30.30 20.12
N LEU A 485 4.07 29.49 20.74
CA LEU A 485 4.86 28.47 20.08
C LEU A 485 4.71 27.14 20.84
N ASN A 486 4.29 26.13 20.13
CA ASN A 486 4.28 24.76 20.61
C ASN A 486 5.27 23.92 19.76
N THR A 487 6.15 23.20 20.43
CA THR A 487 7.08 22.27 19.79
C THR A 487 7.00 20.93 20.50
N ALA A 488 7.02 19.84 19.73
CA ALA A 488 7.07 18.51 20.30
C ALA A 488 8.04 17.63 19.52
N GLU A 489 8.67 16.72 20.21
CA GLU A 489 9.42 15.62 19.64
C GLU A 489 8.86 14.32 20.18
N SER A 490 8.48 13.42 19.29
CA SER A 490 8.04 12.08 19.64
C SER A 490 8.85 11.04 18.86
N GLN A 491 9.12 9.95 19.52
CA GLN A 491 9.79 8.82 18.89
C GLN A 491 9.12 7.51 19.29
N TYR A 492 9.15 6.52 18.41
CA TYR A 492 8.78 5.18 18.76
C TYR A 492 9.72 4.14 18.15
N ARG A 493 9.82 3.01 18.82
CA ARG A 493 10.60 1.85 18.41
C ARG A 493 9.76 0.59 18.59
N ILE A 494 9.68 -0.23 17.54
CA ILE A 494 9.04 -1.54 17.57
C ILE A 494 10.07 -2.60 17.18
N LEU A 495 10.28 -3.57 18.04
CA LEU A 495 11.09 -4.75 17.76
C LEU A 495 10.15 -5.94 17.64
N THR A 496 10.22 -6.66 16.51
CA THR A 496 9.41 -7.85 16.28
C THR A 496 10.31 -9.03 15.87
N THR A 497 10.13 -10.16 16.52
CA THR A 497 10.69 -11.44 16.09
C THR A 497 9.57 -12.44 15.89
N SER A 498 9.61 -13.21 14.81
CA SER A 498 8.63 -14.24 14.50
C SER A 498 9.35 -15.48 13.97
N ASN A 499 9.06 -16.60 14.57
CA ASN A 499 9.67 -17.90 14.28
C ASN A 499 8.58 -18.88 13.91
N THR A 500 8.70 -19.54 12.75
CA THR A 500 7.68 -20.46 12.24
C THR A 500 8.29 -21.77 11.76
N ILE A 501 7.53 -22.83 11.92
CA ILE A 501 7.79 -24.15 11.36
C ILE A 501 6.58 -24.52 10.51
N ALA A 502 6.78 -24.73 9.22
CA ALA A 502 5.72 -25.14 8.31
C ALA A 502 6.03 -26.54 7.75
N TYR A 503 5.02 -27.39 7.72
CA TYR A 503 5.04 -28.68 7.04
C TYR A 503 3.98 -28.69 5.96
N ASP A 504 4.39 -28.95 4.72
CA ASP A 504 3.54 -29.02 3.53
C ASP A 504 3.81 -30.32 2.78
N ASP A 505 2.78 -31.15 2.61
CA ASP A 505 2.92 -32.40 1.84
C ASP A 505 1.65 -32.75 1.07
N LEU A 506 1.83 -33.49 0.00
CA LEU A 506 0.78 -34.03 -0.84
C LEU A 506 0.90 -35.56 -0.88
N PHE A 507 0.00 -36.26 -0.19
CA PHE A 507 -0.03 -37.72 -0.12
C PHE A 507 -0.94 -38.28 -1.22
N ASN A 508 -0.45 -39.27 -1.96
CA ASN A 508 -1.18 -39.98 -3.01
C ASN A 508 -1.84 -39.08 -4.06
N ASP A 509 -1.28 -37.89 -4.31
CA ASP A 509 -1.79 -36.85 -5.22
C ASP A 509 -3.17 -36.28 -4.87
N ASP A 510 -3.82 -36.81 -3.81
CA ASP A 510 -5.20 -36.50 -3.43
C ASP A 510 -5.32 -35.75 -2.09
N HIS A 511 -4.39 -35.96 -1.17
CA HIS A 511 -4.47 -35.48 0.20
C HIS A 511 -3.39 -34.44 0.47
N SER A 512 -3.74 -33.17 0.49
CA SER A 512 -2.82 -32.08 0.84
C SER A 512 -2.96 -31.73 2.33
N VAL A 513 -1.86 -31.72 3.02
CA VAL A 513 -1.76 -31.34 4.45
C VAL A 513 -0.78 -30.18 4.59
N ASN A 514 -1.24 -29.11 5.21
CA ASN A 514 -0.42 -27.96 5.56
C ASN A 514 -0.55 -27.71 7.07
N VAL A 515 0.56 -27.68 7.79
CA VAL A 515 0.60 -27.37 9.23
C VAL A 515 1.65 -26.30 9.47
N LEU A 516 1.26 -25.24 10.18
CA LEU A 516 2.14 -24.17 10.62
C LEU A 516 2.08 -24.05 12.14
N ILE A 517 3.23 -23.97 12.78
CA ILE A 517 3.36 -23.61 14.19
C ILE A 517 4.29 -22.41 14.28
N GLY A 518 3.97 -21.45 15.11
CA GLY A 518 4.78 -20.24 15.23
C GLY A 518 4.78 -19.62 16.62
N GLN A 519 5.79 -18.81 16.82
CA GLN A 519 5.98 -17.94 17.97
C GLN A 519 6.27 -16.53 17.46
N GLU A 520 5.71 -15.51 18.09
CA GLU A 520 5.98 -14.11 17.83
C GLU A 520 6.22 -13.38 19.15
N ALA A 521 7.19 -12.46 19.16
CA ALA A 521 7.38 -11.53 20.25
C ALA A 521 7.52 -10.12 19.68
N ASN A 522 6.86 -9.17 20.35
CA ASN A 522 6.85 -7.75 19.97
C ASN A 522 7.13 -6.91 21.20
N ALA A 523 8.01 -5.91 21.07
CA ALA A 523 8.29 -4.91 22.08
C ALA A 523 8.11 -3.53 21.46
N TYR A 524 7.26 -2.71 22.08
CA TYR A 524 6.93 -1.34 21.69
C TYR A 524 7.42 -0.38 22.77
N GLU A 525 8.07 0.70 22.37
CA GLU A 525 8.47 1.81 23.21
C GLU A 525 8.15 3.11 22.46
N SER A 526 7.50 4.05 23.13
CA SER A 526 7.22 5.38 22.60
C SER A 526 7.46 6.42 23.68
N SER A 527 8.13 7.51 23.32
CA SER A 527 8.34 8.66 24.19
C SER A 527 8.03 9.95 23.46
N PHE A 528 7.61 10.96 24.22
CA PHE A 528 7.46 12.32 23.70
C PHE A 528 7.99 13.36 24.69
N LEU A 529 8.41 14.49 24.13
CA LEU A 529 8.75 15.71 24.85
C LEU A 529 8.05 16.88 24.16
N GLN A 530 7.31 17.71 24.90
CA GLN A 530 6.58 18.87 24.38
C GLN A 530 6.94 20.12 25.18
N GLY A 531 7.16 21.22 24.48
CA GLY A 531 7.34 22.54 25.06
C GLY A 531 6.34 23.54 24.48
N ILE A 532 5.61 24.25 25.34
CA ILE A 532 4.68 25.29 24.96
C ILE A 532 5.17 26.61 25.57
N SER A 533 5.12 27.68 24.79
CA SER A 533 5.51 29.04 25.23
C SER A 533 4.49 30.03 24.70
N TYR A 534 4.09 30.97 25.58
CA TYR A 534 3.20 32.07 25.29
C TYR A 534 3.97 33.39 25.27
N HIS A 535 3.38 34.45 24.74
CA HIS A 535 3.99 35.79 24.62
C HIS A 535 5.36 35.78 23.91
N VAL A 536 5.47 34.93 22.88
CA VAL A 536 6.69 34.80 22.09
C VAL A 536 6.99 36.12 21.36
N ASN A 537 8.25 36.55 21.37
CA ASN A 537 8.66 37.78 20.67
C ASN A 537 8.50 37.65 19.16
N GLN A 538 7.55 38.38 18.57
CA GLN A 538 7.19 38.36 17.16
C GLN A 538 8.19 39.07 16.24
N GLN A 539 9.04 39.93 16.80
CA GLN A 539 10.02 40.73 16.02
C GLN A 539 11.28 39.94 15.64
N ARG A 540 11.46 38.71 16.18
CA ARG A 540 12.61 37.87 15.85
C ARG A 540 12.28 36.92 14.67
N PRO A 541 13.20 36.75 13.73
CA PRO A 541 12.99 35.82 12.61
C PRO A 541 12.95 34.33 13.03
N TYR A 542 13.43 34.05 14.25
CA TYR A 542 13.40 32.68 14.81
C TYR A 542 12.68 32.71 16.17
N HIS A 543 11.61 31.93 16.26
CA HIS A 543 10.86 31.74 17.48
C HIS A 543 11.32 30.48 18.19
N SER A 544 11.63 30.56 19.48
CA SER A 544 12.06 29.44 20.32
C SER A 544 11.31 29.45 21.63
N VAL A 545 10.99 28.25 22.16
CA VAL A 545 10.33 28.08 23.45
C VAL A 545 11.17 28.69 24.57
N GLY A 546 12.50 28.59 24.49
CA GLY A 546 13.42 29.12 25.52
C GLY A 546 13.58 30.64 25.57
N VAL A 547 12.98 31.41 24.64
CA VAL A 547 13.09 32.91 24.62
C VAL A 547 11.80 33.62 25.03
N SER A 548 10.79 32.90 25.47
CA SER A 548 9.59 33.49 26.07
C SER A 548 9.88 33.98 27.48
N VAL A 549 9.28 35.08 27.83
CA VAL A 549 9.46 35.73 29.14
C VAL A 549 8.46 35.21 30.18
N GLU A 550 7.35 34.64 29.72
CA GLU A 550 6.23 34.21 30.55
C GLU A 550 5.63 32.88 30.06
N ASP A 551 5.06 32.09 30.99
CA ASP A 551 4.25 30.90 30.74
C ASP A 551 4.89 29.87 29.83
N GLN A 552 5.99 29.28 30.26
CA GLN A 552 6.54 28.09 29.62
C GLN A 552 5.99 26.83 30.28
N ARG A 553 5.57 25.86 29.46
CA ARG A 553 5.11 24.57 29.95
C ARG A 553 5.91 23.47 29.22
N VAL A 554 6.31 22.46 29.97
CA VAL A 554 6.99 21.30 29.46
C VAL A 554 6.22 20.05 29.88
N GLY A 555 6.03 19.14 28.98
CA GLY A 555 5.43 17.82 29.23
C GLY A 555 6.24 16.75 28.57
N ASP A 556 6.31 15.58 29.18
CA ASP A 556 6.95 14.39 28.65
C ASP A 556 6.15 13.14 29.00
N GLY A 557 6.43 12.06 28.30
CA GLY A 557 5.81 10.78 28.59
C GLY A 557 6.58 9.62 27.93
N LEU A 558 6.46 8.46 28.57
CA LEU A 558 7.00 7.20 28.11
C LEU A 558 5.90 6.13 28.16
N THR A 559 5.78 5.37 27.09
CA THR A 559 4.85 4.23 26.98
C THR A 559 5.65 3.01 26.53
N GLU A 560 5.54 1.93 27.26
CA GLU A 560 6.15 0.63 26.93
C GLU A 560 5.08 -0.45 26.87
N ALA A 561 5.15 -1.32 25.88
CA ALA A 561 4.30 -2.48 25.77
C ALA A 561 5.07 -3.67 25.18
N ALA A 562 4.72 -4.87 25.64
CA ALA A 562 5.28 -6.10 25.10
C ALA A 562 4.19 -7.15 24.92
N MET A 563 4.36 -7.98 23.88
CA MET A 563 3.47 -9.10 23.63
C MET A 563 4.28 -10.32 23.20
N VAL A 564 3.89 -11.49 23.71
CA VAL A 564 4.41 -12.78 23.26
C VAL A 564 3.24 -13.65 22.85
N SER A 565 3.38 -14.33 21.73
CA SER A 565 2.29 -15.11 21.13
C SER A 565 2.79 -16.47 20.65
N PHE A 566 1.93 -17.49 20.80
CA PHE A 566 2.11 -18.81 20.22
C PHE A 566 0.90 -19.14 19.36
N PHE A 567 1.12 -19.68 18.18
CA PHE A 567 0.03 -19.95 17.24
C PHE A 567 0.27 -21.23 16.44
N GLY A 568 -0.83 -21.83 16.01
CA GLY A 568 -0.82 -22.98 15.13
C GLY A 568 -1.97 -22.93 14.14
N VAL A 569 -1.73 -23.42 12.93
CA VAL A 569 -2.72 -23.57 11.86
C VAL A 569 -2.54 -24.95 11.25
N ALA A 570 -3.63 -25.65 11.03
CA ALA A 570 -3.66 -26.89 10.27
C ALA A 570 -4.72 -26.77 9.17
N GLU A 571 -4.34 -27.12 7.96
CA GLU A 571 -5.24 -27.17 6.80
C GLU A 571 -5.11 -28.52 6.11
N TYR A 572 -6.24 -29.11 5.80
CA TYR A 572 -6.35 -30.35 5.04
C TYR A 572 -7.23 -30.12 3.81
N ASN A 573 -6.80 -30.65 2.69
CA ASN A 573 -7.52 -30.60 1.42
C ASN A 573 -7.58 -32.02 0.81
N TYR A 574 -8.77 -32.41 0.38
CA TYR A 574 -8.98 -33.64 -0.39
C TYR A 574 -9.35 -33.31 -1.85
N LYS A 575 -8.52 -33.70 -2.79
CA LYS A 575 -8.70 -33.58 -4.26
C LYS A 575 -9.00 -32.16 -4.78
N GLY A 576 -8.63 -31.10 -4.05
CA GLY A 576 -9.03 -29.74 -4.41
C GLY A 576 -10.55 -29.48 -4.27
N ARG A 577 -11.30 -30.43 -3.69
CA ARG A 577 -12.75 -30.35 -3.53
C ARG A 577 -13.17 -29.92 -2.12
N TYR A 578 -12.62 -30.56 -1.10
CA TYR A 578 -13.00 -30.34 0.31
C TYR A 578 -11.81 -29.78 1.08
N TYR A 579 -12.00 -28.66 1.72
CA TYR A 579 -11.00 -28.00 2.55
C TYR A 579 -11.51 -27.85 3.97
N VAL A 580 -10.69 -28.19 4.94
CA VAL A 580 -10.92 -27.97 6.36
C VAL A 580 -9.68 -27.27 6.94
N LYS A 581 -9.90 -26.21 7.72
CA LYS A 581 -8.83 -25.43 8.36
C LYS A 581 -9.19 -25.16 9.81
N GLY A 582 -8.24 -25.37 10.70
CA GLY A 582 -8.29 -24.98 12.11
C GLY A 582 -7.11 -24.08 12.45
N SER A 583 -7.33 -23.11 13.33
CA SER A 583 -6.28 -22.25 13.87
C SER A 583 -6.50 -21.98 15.34
N ILE A 584 -5.40 -21.84 16.07
CA ILE A 584 -5.37 -21.45 17.47
C ILE A 584 -4.20 -20.48 17.69
N ARG A 585 -4.43 -19.45 18.49
CA ARG A 585 -3.39 -18.50 18.94
C ARG A 585 -3.64 -18.13 20.39
N THR A 586 -2.57 -18.02 21.15
CA THR A 586 -2.61 -17.47 22.49
C THR A 586 -1.64 -16.31 22.60
N ASP A 587 -2.12 -15.18 23.10
CA ASP A 587 -1.37 -13.92 23.22
C ASP A 587 -1.26 -13.55 24.70
N GLY A 588 -0.03 -13.27 25.15
CA GLY A 588 0.26 -12.66 26.43
C GLY A 588 0.69 -11.21 26.23
N SER A 589 -0.11 -10.24 26.67
CA SER A 589 0.14 -8.81 26.49
C SER A 589 0.33 -8.10 27.83
N SER A 590 1.34 -7.20 27.91
CA SER A 590 1.58 -6.37 29.08
C SER A 590 0.53 -5.26 29.28
N LYS A 591 -0.29 -4.97 28.27
CA LYS A 591 -1.38 -4.00 28.35
C LYS A 591 -2.52 -4.44 29.26
N PHE A 592 -2.66 -5.77 29.50
CA PHE A 592 -3.68 -6.32 30.37
C PHE A 592 -3.17 -6.54 31.79
N GLY A 593 -4.08 -6.49 32.76
CA GLY A 593 -3.76 -6.72 34.17
C GLY A 593 -3.14 -8.10 34.44
N PRO A 594 -2.37 -8.26 35.53
CA PRO A 594 -1.58 -9.46 35.80
C PRO A 594 -2.35 -10.78 35.67
N ASP A 595 -3.62 -10.81 36.13
CA ASP A 595 -4.45 -12.01 36.16
C ASP A 595 -5.13 -12.33 34.82
N ARG A 596 -5.03 -11.43 33.81
CA ARG A 596 -5.72 -11.56 32.52
C ARG A 596 -4.81 -11.25 31.32
N ARG A 597 -3.52 -11.43 31.47
CA ARG A 597 -2.54 -11.15 30.40
C ARG A 597 -2.66 -12.07 29.19
N TRP A 598 -3.15 -13.28 29.41
CA TRP A 598 -3.25 -14.29 28.36
C TRP A 598 -4.66 -14.41 27.81
N GLY A 599 -4.78 -14.29 26.49
CA GLY A 599 -6.02 -14.53 25.74
C GLY A 599 -5.81 -15.61 24.68
N THR A 600 -6.77 -16.53 24.55
CA THR A 600 -6.73 -17.58 23.55
C THR A 600 -7.82 -17.37 22.51
N PHE A 601 -7.43 -17.40 21.25
CA PHE A 601 -8.27 -17.17 20.07
C PHE A 601 -8.20 -18.39 19.17
N TRP A 602 -9.31 -18.80 18.60
CA TRP A 602 -9.36 -19.96 17.74
C TRP A 602 -10.36 -19.77 16.61
N ALA A 603 -10.15 -20.48 15.52
CA ALA A 603 -11.10 -20.50 14.43
C ALA A 603 -11.10 -21.85 13.73
N ALA A 604 -12.26 -22.19 13.18
CA ALA A 604 -12.45 -23.34 12.31
C ALA A 604 -13.19 -22.92 11.05
N SER A 605 -12.83 -23.47 9.91
CA SER A 605 -13.50 -23.21 8.65
C SER A 605 -13.47 -24.43 7.74
N ALA A 606 -14.49 -24.55 6.90
CA ALA A 606 -14.59 -25.58 5.89
C ALA A 606 -15.06 -24.97 4.55
N SER A 607 -14.64 -25.54 3.44
CA SER A 607 -15.18 -25.18 2.14
C SER A 607 -15.27 -26.37 1.20
N TRP A 608 -16.27 -26.32 0.32
CA TRP A 608 -16.51 -27.27 -0.73
C TRP A 608 -16.45 -26.57 -2.09
N ASN A 609 -15.49 -26.94 -2.91
CA ASN A 609 -15.35 -26.48 -4.29
C ASN A 609 -16.23 -27.39 -5.19
N ILE A 610 -17.51 -27.08 -5.25
CA ILE A 610 -18.52 -27.86 -5.99
C ILE A 610 -18.16 -27.94 -7.47
N HIS A 611 -17.59 -26.89 -8.03
CA HIS A 611 -17.16 -26.85 -9.43
C HIS A 611 -16.07 -27.86 -9.81
N ASN A 612 -15.40 -28.47 -8.81
CA ASN A 612 -14.40 -29.51 -9.02
C ASN A 612 -15.00 -30.93 -8.93
N GLU A 613 -16.32 -31.06 -8.69
CA GLU A 613 -16.99 -32.35 -8.68
C GLU A 613 -17.24 -32.87 -10.11
N ASP A 614 -17.24 -34.21 -10.23
CA ASP A 614 -17.37 -34.86 -11.53
C ASP A 614 -18.72 -34.54 -12.20
N PHE A 615 -19.81 -34.37 -11.41
CA PHE A 615 -21.13 -34.00 -11.92
C PHE A 615 -21.25 -32.55 -12.42
N MET A 616 -20.24 -31.70 -12.18
CA MET A 616 -20.21 -30.31 -12.63
C MET A 616 -19.45 -30.10 -13.96
N GLN A 617 -18.76 -31.14 -14.46
CA GLN A 617 -17.88 -31.01 -15.62
C GLN A 617 -18.64 -30.54 -16.88
N ASP A 618 -19.87 -31.05 -17.09
CA ASP A 618 -20.69 -30.75 -18.28
C ASP A 618 -21.17 -29.28 -18.31
N ILE A 619 -21.29 -28.61 -17.16
CA ILE A 619 -21.77 -27.23 -17.04
C ILE A 619 -20.63 -26.24 -16.72
N LYS A 620 -19.40 -26.68 -16.67
CA LYS A 620 -18.22 -25.86 -16.31
C LYS A 620 -18.02 -24.68 -17.26
N SER A 621 -18.42 -24.81 -18.53
CA SER A 621 -18.39 -23.73 -19.52
C SER A 621 -19.33 -22.55 -19.20
N VAL A 622 -20.40 -22.80 -18.43
CA VAL A 622 -21.39 -21.79 -18.02
C VAL A 622 -21.17 -21.37 -16.57
N LEU A 623 -20.86 -22.32 -15.70
CA LEU A 623 -20.61 -22.10 -14.26
C LEU A 623 -19.22 -22.59 -13.90
N ASN A 624 -18.23 -21.74 -14.16
CA ASN A 624 -16.81 -22.06 -13.97
C ASN A 624 -16.38 -22.08 -12.49
N GLN A 625 -17.11 -21.41 -11.58
CA GLN A 625 -16.80 -21.40 -10.16
C GLN A 625 -18.08 -21.45 -9.30
N LEU A 626 -18.19 -22.51 -8.49
CA LEU A 626 -19.21 -22.67 -7.46
C LEU A 626 -18.55 -23.20 -6.18
N LYS A 627 -18.55 -22.40 -5.13
CA LYS A 627 -17.89 -22.72 -3.84
C LYS A 627 -18.79 -22.40 -2.66
N LEU A 628 -18.99 -23.36 -1.77
CA LEU A 628 -19.64 -23.17 -0.48
C LEU A 628 -18.57 -23.04 0.60
N ARG A 629 -18.71 -22.07 1.52
CA ARG A 629 -17.78 -21.83 2.63
C ARG A 629 -18.54 -21.59 3.92
N TYR A 630 -18.00 -22.13 5.01
CA TYR A 630 -18.45 -21.84 6.35
C TYR A 630 -17.24 -21.59 7.24
N SER A 631 -17.31 -20.56 8.09
CA SER A 631 -16.25 -20.23 9.02
C SER A 631 -16.80 -19.68 10.32
N TYR A 632 -16.16 -20.05 11.43
CA TYR A 632 -16.44 -19.54 12.76
C TYR A 632 -15.12 -19.31 13.49
N GLY A 633 -15.04 -18.24 14.29
CA GLY A 633 -13.83 -17.95 15.05
C GLY A 633 -14.02 -16.81 16.04
N VAL A 634 -13.06 -16.69 16.94
CA VAL A 634 -13.01 -15.69 18.01
C VAL A 634 -11.71 -14.91 17.89
N ASN A 635 -11.80 -13.58 17.87
CA ASN A 635 -10.67 -12.64 17.86
C ASN A 635 -10.77 -11.68 19.03
N GLY A 636 -9.65 -11.08 19.40
CA GLY A 636 -9.56 -10.07 20.45
C GLY A 636 -9.26 -8.67 19.89
N ASN A 637 -9.39 -7.67 20.80
CA ASN A 637 -9.01 -6.29 20.56
C ASN A 637 -8.11 -5.82 21.72
N ASP A 638 -6.83 -5.54 21.44
CA ASP A 638 -5.86 -4.99 22.39
C ASP A 638 -5.55 -3.51 22.14
N ASN A 639 -6.34 -2.87 21.30
CA ASN A 639 -6.24 -1.45 20.98
C ASN A 639 -7.00 -0.64 22.03
N ILE A 640 -6.42 -0.61 23.24
CA ILE A 640 -6.98 0.02 24.46
C ILE A 640 -6.24 1.32 24.72
#